data_683d0a99ecfadc320ac758239a9c29a4
#
_entry.id   683d0a99ecfadc320ac758239a9c29a4
#
_cell.length_a   1.000
_cell.length_b   1.000
_cell.length_c   1.000
_cell.angle_alpha   90.00
_cell.angle_beta   90.00
_cell.angle_gamma   90.00
#
_symmetry.space_group_name_H-M   'P 1'
#
loop_
_entity.id
_entity.type
_entity.pdbx_description
1 polymer ?
#
loop_
_entity_poly.entity_id
_entity_poly.type
_entity_poly.pdbx_seq_one_letter_code
_entity_poly.pdbx_strand_id
1 'polypeptide(L)'
;PQHFWWESPDGSRVLGIRPPHHYGFGGNVEEIKKRIVTAWEQTDDGVTEVMCFYGVGNHGGGPTKLNIQGILETDAMPDAPNAKFARCDAYVEKVLAQKTDFPVVKDDLQIHAVGCYTAVSAVKVLNRRAEQKLMAAERFATVANLVSHKCYPGAELRDAWRDVLFNQFHDVLAGTSIHPAYEDTYAMFAKAIETADVSQRASLRAIATSVDTRGKNLALVAFNPNPWRRRDLITADVEVAVVPKLVRLVADDDSEVPVQIAGVSEAGDKSTVTVMFVAELPALGFRVFRLHLDEMPSFETPMVCAHPNGLSNDVLSLVVDPYSGGLVSLRAGNGPELIAAPGANFVVIKDHSDTWSHGITEFRNELGRFIANGRIRVVSQGPVRATLEVVSSFEDSTLVQHFHVYPGINRVDVDVKMDFRERHRMVKLAVPTALDQITATAEIPYTYIERDWNGEELPGQKWIDVTGKVDRARFGVTMLNDGRYGFDVKESEMRMSVLRTPIYAFHDPRKVNPKETYQYPDLGTTSFRYALIPHGGDWRAIMAPRAGEEFNTPTVAFIEPHHNGALKSGAEFLEVGPDNVVGMILKRTQEYANGNAADDRIIVRLYEGHGLDGIARVRLPFLGIAAEVPIGHHEIKTLAFDVQNPSSAPVEVDLLERPVP
;
A
#
# COMPACT_ATOMS: atom_id res chain seq x y z
N PRO A 1 11.80 22.15 -22.48
CA PRO A 1 10.83 22.08 -23.58
C PRO A 1 9.39 22.08 -23.05
N GLN A 2 8.43 22.51 -23.85
CA GLN A 2 6.99 22.41 -23.52
C GLN A 2 6.46 21.02 -23.81
N HIS A 3 6.98 20.36 -24.84
CA HIS A 3 6.58 19.02 -25.26
C HIS A 3 7.70 18.03 -24.98
N PHE A 4 7.34 16.85 -24.45
CA PHE A 4 8.26 15.75 -24.19
C PHE A 4 7.52 14.41 -24.22
N TRP A 5 8.22 13.35 -24.55
CA TRP A 5 7.72 12.00 -24.32
C TRP A 5 7.94 11.62 -22.87
N TRP A 6 6.88 11.35 -22.15
CA TRP A 6 6.96 10.74 -20.82
C TRP A 6 6.92 9.23 -20.96
N GLU A 7 8.05 8.59 -20.64
CA GLU A 7 8.25 7.16 -20.84
C GLU A 7 8.13 6.41 -19.51
N SER A 8 7.27 5.40 -19.49
CA SER A 8 7.09 4.44 -18.40
C SER A 8 8.24 3.42 -18.37
N PRO A 9 8.47 2.71 -17.23
CA PRO A 9 9.48 1.64 -17.16
C PRO A 9 9.32 0.52 -18.19
N ASP A 10 8.11 0.24 -18.68
CA ASP A 10 7.84 -0.72 -19.77
C ASP A 10 8.17 -0.19 -21.18
N GLY A 11 8.63 1.04 -21.29
CA GLY A 11 8.90 1.71 -22.57
C GLY A 11 7.70 2.37 -23.24
N SER A 12 6.50 2.24 -22.70
CA SER A 12 5.30 2.94 -23.17
C SER A 12 5.46 4.45 -23.02
N ARG A 13 4.94 5.22 -23.98
CA ARG A 13 5.10 6.69 -24.01
C ARG A 13 3.78 7.41 -24.17
N VAL A 14 3.67 8.53 -23.47
CA VAL A 14 2.59 9.52 -23.69
C VAL A 14 3.22 10.89 -23.95
N LEU A 15 2.56 11.73 -24.75
CA LEU A 15 3.02 13.10 -24.95
C LEU A 15 2.69 13.93 -23.72
N GLY A 16 3.73 14.32 -22.99
CA GLY A 16 3.65 15.28 -21.89
C GLY A 16 3.69 16.71 -22.43
N ILE A 17 2.84 17.57 -21.87
CA ILE A 17 2.79 18.98 -22.25
C ILE A 17 2.88 19.83 -21.00
N ARG A 18 3.89 20.67 -20.92
CA ARG A 18 4.03 21.70 -19.90
C ARG A 18 3.57 23.05 -20.46
N PRO A 19 2.34 23.51 -20.16
CA PRO A 19 1.84 24.80 -20.63
C PRO A 19 2.77 25.94 -20.19
N PRO A 20 2.97 26.99 -21.02
CA PRO A 20 3.86 28.12 -20.68
C PRO A 20 3.37 28.93 -19.49
N HIS A 21 2.09 28.81 -19.16
CA HIS A 21 1.44 29.53 -18.07
C HIS A 21 0.58 28.61 -17.21
N HIS A 22 0.22 29.07 -16.00
CA HIS A 22 -0.71 28.39 -15.10
C HIS A 22 -2.03 28.06 -15.81
N TYR A 23 -2.69 26.94 -15.46
CA TYR A 23 -3.93 26.48 -16.11
C TYR A 23 -5.14 27.41 -15.90
N GLY A 24 -5.20 28.15 -14.78
CA GLY A 24 -6.29 29.09 -14.49
C GLY A 24 -5.88 30.52 -14.77
N PHE A 25 -6.77 31.31 -15.37
CA PHE A 25 -6.54 32.72 -15.61
C PHE A 25 -7.86 33.48 -15.80
N GLY A 26 -8.24 34.31 -14.82
CA GLY A 26 -9.45 35.15 -14.82
C GLY A 26 -9.23 36.62 -15.22
N GLY A 27 -8.13 36.93 -15.90
CA GLY A 27 -7.74 38.28 -16.22
C GLY A 27 -8.69 39.04 -17.16
N ASN A 28 -8.48 40.36 -17.28
CA ASN A 28 -9.22 41.23 -18.18
C ASN A 28 -8.79 41.06 -19.65
N VAL A 29 -9.37 41.84 -20.56
CA VAL A 29 -9.11 41.75 -22.01
C VAL A 29 -7.63 41.93 -22.35
N GLU A 30 -6.97 42.95 -21.81
CA GLU A 30 -5.56 43.23 -22.10
C GLU A 30 -4.61 42.19 -21.50
N GLU A 31 -4.95 41.66 -20.34
CA GLU A 31 -4.16 40.59 -19.70
C GLU A 31 -4.22 39.28 -20.46
N ILE A 32 -5.38 38.90 -21.01
CA ILE A 32 -5.50 37.69 -21.82
C ILE A 32 -4.77 37.84 -23.17
N LYS A 33 -4.83 39.03 -23.80
CA LYS A 33 -4.04 39.34 -25.01
C LYS A 33 -2.55 39.14 -24.75
N LYS A 34 -2.03 39.76 -23.69
CA LYS A 34 -0.63 39.60 -23.28
C LYS A 34 -0.26 38.14 -23.05
N ARG A 35 -1.13 37.40 -22.37
CA ARG A 35 -0.93 35.97 -22.07
C ARG A 35 -0.79 35.14 -23.35
N ILE A 36 -1.64 35.37 -24.36
CA ILE A 36 -1.60 34.66 -25.64
C ILE A 36 -0.28 34.96 -26.35
N VAL A 37 0.13 36.23 -26.43
CA VAL A 37 1.40 36.62 -27.09
C VAL A 37 2.59 35.98 -26.38
N THR A 38 2.66 36.08 -25.04
CA THR A 38 3.76 35.48 -24.28
C THR A 38 3.78 33.94 -24.32
N ALA A 39 2.63 33.29 -24.47
CA ALA A 39 2.57 31.84 -24.71
C ALA A 39 3.15 31.50 -26.09
N TRP A 40 2.81 32.27 -27.10
CA TRP A 40 3.33 32.11 -28.47
C TRP A 40 4.84 32.27 -28.54
N GLU A 41 5.40 33.25 -27.87
CA GLU A 41 6.85 33.50 -27.80
C GLU A 41 7.64 32.36 -27.17
N GLN A 42 7.00 31.49 -26.44
CA GLN A 42 7.59 30.32 -25.77
C GLN A 42 7.37 29.00 -26.52
N THR A 43 6.81 29.06 -27.74
CA THR A 43 6.54 27.84 -28.53
C THR A 43 7.85 27.11 -28.84
N ASP A 44 7.85 25.78 -28.75
CA ASP A 44 9.02 24.95 -29.08
C ASP A 44 9.38 25.03 -30.57
N ASP A 45 10.67 24.93 -30.86
CA ASP A 45 11.16 24.92 -32.24
C ASP A 45 10.53 23.80 -33.07
N GLY A 46 10.03 24.12 -34.25
CA GLY A 46 9.39 23.19 -35.19
C GLY A 46 7.93 22.89 -34.88
N VAL A 47 7.33 23.58 -33.91
CA VAL A 47 5.88 23.54 -33.61
C VAL A 47 5.30 24.92 -33.86
N THR A 48 4.17 24.99 -34.56
CA THR A 48 3.46 26.24 -34.87
C THR A 48 2.18 26.43 -34.08
N GLU A 49 1.97 25.64 -33.04
CA GLU A 49 0.80 25.67 -32.17
C GLU A 49 1.27 25.77 -30.71
N VAL A 50 0.56 26.53 -29.88
CA VAL A 50 0.79 26.58 -28.44
C VAL A 50 -0.53 26.51 -27.70
N MET A 51 -0.55 25.75 -26.61
CA MET A 51 -1.73 25.66 -25.74
C MET A 51 -1.71 26.80 -24.72
N CYS A 52 -2.75 27.62 -24.71
CA CYS A 52 -2.95 28.69 -23.76
C CYS A 52 -4.26 28.49 -23.00
N PHE A 53 -4.19 28.09 -21.73
CA PHE A 53 -5.38 27.94 -20.89
C PHE A 53 -5.94 29.31 -20.47
N TYR A 54 -7.27 29.41 -20.40
CA TYR A 54 -7.99 30.59 -19.94
C TYR A 54 -9.20 30.20 -19.07
N GLY A 55 -9.71 31.16 -18.32
CA GLY A 55 -10.82 30.96 -17.39
C GLY A 55 -10.37 30.95 -15.94
N VAL A 56 -11.28 31.33 -15.05
CA VAL A 56 -11.04 31.31 -13.59
C VAL A 56 -10.87 29.85 -13.16
N GLY A 57 -9.69 29.51 -12.69
CA GLY A 57 -9.36 28.19 -12.16
C GLY A 57 -9.24 28.19 -10.64
N ASN A 58 -8.82 27.05 -10.10
CA ASN A 58 -8.47 26.82 -8.70
C ASN A 58 -9.64 26.87 -7.69
N HIS A 59 -10.81 27.42 -8.04
CA HIS A 59 -11.96 27.50 -7.15
C HIS A 59 -13.28 27.18 -7.86
N GLY A 60 -13.24 26.39 -8.94
CA GLY A 60 -14.43 25.94 -9.67
C GLY A 60 -15.05 27.00 -10.57
N GLY A 61 -14.24 27.94 -11.05
CA GLY A 61 -14.66 28.93 -12.06
C GLY A 61 -14.59 28.38 -13.48
N GLY A 62 -14.69 29.27 -14.45
CA GLY A 62 -14.64 28.95 -15.88
C GLY A 62 -14.35 30.19 -16.73
N PRO A 63 -14.56 30.15 -18.05
CA PRO A 63 -14.34 31.27 -18.95
C PRO A 63 -15.18 32.48 -18.54
N THR A 64 -14.55 33.65 -18.50
CA THR A 64 -15.29 34.91 -18.32
C THR A 64 -15.59 35.55 -19.67
N LYS A 65 -16.58 36.46 -19.70
CA LYS A 65 -16.87 37.24 -20.91
C LYS A 65 -15.66 38.05 -21.37
N LEU A 66 -14.85 38.58 -20.39
CA LEU A 66 -13.65 39.37 -20.72
C LEU A 66 -12.55 38.47 -21.32
N ASN A 67 -12.41 37.22 -20.86
CA ASN A 67 -11.47 36.29 -21.47
C ASN A 67 -11.86 35.99 -22.94
N ILE A 68 -13.14 35.70 -23.20
CA ILE A 68 -13.65 35.42 -24.55
C ILE A 68 -13.46 36.63 -25.44
N GLN A 69 -13.80 37.83 -24.97
CA GLN A 69 -13.59 39.08 -25.71
C GLN A 69 -12.11 39.28 -26.05
N GLY A 70 -11.19 39.12 -25.09
CA GLY A 70 -9.75 39.29 -25.30
C GLY A 70 -9.17 38.29 -26.29
N ILE A 71 -9.66 37.04 -26.30
CA ILE A 71 -9.25 36.02 -27.28
C ILE A 71 -9.72 36.42 -28.69
N LEU A 72 -10.98 36.82 -28.84
CA LEU A 72 -11.52 37.24 -30.14
C LEU A 72 -10.85 38.52 -30.68
N GLU A 73 -10.56 39.48 -29.81
CA GLU A 73 -9.82 40.69 -30.19
C GLU A 73 -8.36 40.35 -30.58
N THR A 74 -7.70 39.40 -29.94
CA THR A 74 -6.34 38.95 -30.31
C THR A 74 -6.36 38.29 -31.68
N ASP A 75 -7.33 37.41 -31.95
CA ASP A 75 -7.47 36.76 -33.29
C ASP A 75 -7.73 37.76 -34.42
N ALA A 76 -8.31 38.90 -34.13
CA ALA A 76 -8.60 39.98 -35.10
C ALA A 76 -7.39 40.93 -35.31
N MET A 77 -6.32 40.84 -34.53
CA MET A 77 -5.16 41.71 -34.65
C MET A 77 -4.22 41.24 -35.77
N PRO A 78 -3.81 42.13 -36.72
CA PRO A 78 -2.97 41.72 -37.85
C PRO A 78 -1.57 41.19 -37.43
N ASP A 79 -1.03 41.68 -36.34
CA ASP A 79 0.33 41.39 -35.86
C ASP A 79 0.35 40.44 -34.64
N ALA A 80 -0.76 39.81 -34.32
CA ALA A 80 -0.87 38.87 -33.21
C ALA A 80 -0.98 37.42 -33.72
N PRO A 81 -0.66 36.41 -32.87
CA PRO A 81 -0.93 35.01 -33.21
C PRO A 81 -2.41 34.75 -33.40
N ASN A 82 -2.77 33.91 -34.38
CA ASN A 82 -4.17 33.42 -34.50
C ASN A 82 -4.60 32.68 -33.26
N ALA A 83 -5.65 33.15 -32.61
CA ALA A 83 -6.19 32.56 -31.38
C ALA A 83 -7.50 31.81 -31.67
N LYS A 84 -7.53 30.49 -31.44
CA LYS A 84 -8.69 29.64 -31.68
C LYS A 84 -9.10 28.88 -30.43
N PHE A 85 -10.41 28.81 -30.18
CA PHE A 85 -10.95 27.88 -29.18
C PHE A 85 -10.75 26.45 -29.67
N ALA A 86 -10.13 25.63 -28.84
CA ALA A 86 -9.82 24.25 -29.19
C ALA A 86 -9.99 23.31 -28.00
N ARG A 87 -10.07 22.03 -28.27
CA ARG A 87 -9.96 20.96 -27.26
C ARG A 87 -8.50 20.47 -27.23
N CYS A 88 -8.13 19.88 -26.09
CA CYS A 88 -6.75 19.39 -25.89
C CYS A 88 -6.37 18.29 -26.91
N ASP A 89 -7.30 17.38 -27.25
CA ASP A 89 -7.07 16.32 -28.23
C ASP A 89 -6.74 16.89 -29.63
N ALA A 90 -7.52 17.86 -30.10
CA ALA A 90 -7.25 18.52 -31.38
C ALA A 90 -5.93 19.27 -31.41
N TYR A 91 -5.48 19.81 -30.29
CA TYR A 91 -4.16 20.40 -30.16
C TYR A 91 -3.05 19.34 -30.29
N VAL A 92 -3.17 18.23 -29.54
CA VAL A 92 -2.19 17.13 -29.57
C VAL A 92 -2.04 16.57 -31.00
N GLU A 93 -3.15 16.32 -31.69
CA GLU A 93 -3.16 15.85 -33.09
C GLU A 93 -2.36 16.78 -34.01
N LYS A 94 -2.54 18.10 -33.87
CA LYS A 94 -1.80 19.09 -34.67
C LYS A 94 -0.32 19.13 -34.35
N VAL A 95 0.05 19.04 -33.07
CA VAL A 95 1.46 19.01 -32.65
C VAL A 95 2.16 17.78 -33.21
N LEU A 96 1.55 16.61 -33.06
CA LEU A 96 2.10 15.34 -33.54
C LEU A 96 2.18 15.27 -35.08
N ALA A 97 1.33 15.99 -35.80
CA ALA A 97 1.40 16.11 -37.25
C ALA A 97 2.60 16.96 -37.71
N GLN A 98 3.13 17.84 -36.86
CA GLN A 98 4.26 18.73 -37.17
C GLN A 98 5.60 18.17 -36.69
N LYS A 99 5.61 17.57 -35.49
CA LYS A 99 6.85 17.11 -34.85
C LYS A 99 6.57 15.89 -33.97
N THR A 100 7.51 14.94 -33.97
CA THR A 100 7.44 13.72 -33.13
C THR A 100 8.74 13.45 -32.36
N ASP A 101 9.84 14.15 -32.69
CA ASP A 101 11.16 13.99 -32.07
C ASP A 101 11.28 14.90 -30.82
N PHE A 102 10.47 14.66 -29.82
CA PHE A 102 10.54 15.35 -28.53
C PHE A 102 11.52 14.65 -27.59
N PRO A 103 12.13 15.40 -26.64
CA PRO A 103 12.97 14.79 -25.60
C PRO A 103 12.17 13.80 -24.76
N VAL A 104 12.87 12.78 -24.25
CA VAL A 104 12.27 11.73 -23.41
C VAL A 104 12.57 12.02 -21.95
N VAL A 105 11.55 11.98 -21.11
CA VAL A 105 11.62 12.07 -19.65
C VAL A 105 11.18 10.75 -19.07
N LYS A 106 11.98 10.17 -18.15
CA LYS A 106 11.75 8.87 -17.51
C LYS A 106 11.65 8.99 -15.98
N ASP A 107 11.28 10.13 -15.47
CA ASP A 107 11.27 10.44 -14.05
C ASP A 107 9.87 10.80 -13.58
N ASP A 108 9.70 10.89 -12.26
CA ASP A 108 8.49 11.44 -11.65
C ASP A 108 8.32 12.90 -12.05
N LEU A 109 7.09 13.29 -12.35
CA LEU A 109 6.76 14.69 -12.66
C LEU A 109 6.35 15.50 -11.43
N GLN A 110 6.20 14.85 -10.28
CA GLN A 110 5.84 15.48 -9.00
C GLN A 110 7.10 15.99 -8.30
N ILE A 111 7.37 17.29 -8.40
CA ILE A 111 8.57 17.94 -7.85
C ILE A 111 8.25 19.03 -6.81
N HIS A 112 7.00 19.21 -6.44
CA HIS A 112 6.56 20.23 -5.49
C HIS A 112 5.46 19.67 -4.58
N ALA A 113 5.13 20.39 -3.50
CA ALA A 113 4.08 19.99 -2.55
C ALA A 113 4.38 18.65 -1.86
N VAL A 114 5.64 18.39 -1.53
CA VAL A 114 6.10 17.12 -0.91
C VAL A 114 5.47 16.87 0.47
N GLY A 115 4.96 17.90 1.12
CA GLY A 115 4.20 17.75 2.36
C GLY A 115 2.91 16.95 2.23
N CYS A 116 2.35 16.89 1.01
CA CYS A 116 1.14 16.14 0.71
C CYS A 116 1.30 14.62 0.89
N TYR A 117 2.52 14.07 0.79
CA TYR A 117 2.75 12.65 1.00
C TYR A 117 2.47 12.21 2.44
N THR A 118 2.51 13.15 3.41
CA THR A 118 2.42 12.82 4.84
C THR A 118 1.31 13.58 5.58
N ALA A 119 0.89 14.76 5.11
CA ALA A 119 -0.14 15.57 5.78
C ALA A 119 -1.45 14.77 5.97
N VAL A 120 -2.06 14.86 7.17
CA VAL A 120 -3.24 14.09 7.57
C VAL A 120 -3.01 12.60 7.38
N SER A 121 -2.05 12.04 8.12
CA SER A 121 -1.59 10.65 7.96
C SER A 121 -2.73 9.61 8.07
N ALA A 122 -3.76 9.90 8.86
CA ALA A 122 -4.91 9.02 9.05
C ALA A 122 -5.67 8.71 7.75
N VAL A 123 -5.86 9.70 6.85
CA VAL A 123 -6.57 9.47 5.58
C VAL A 123 -5.81 8.51 4.68
N LYS A 124 -4.49 8.53 4.72
CA LYS A 124 -3.61 7.68 3.93
C LYS A 124 -3.68 6.21 4.38
N VAL A 125 -3.68 6.00 5.70
CA VAL A 125 -3.87 4.66 6.29
C VAL A 125 -5.25 4.11 5.96
N LEU A 126 -6.30 4.93 6.07
CA LEU A 126 -7.67 4.51 5.76
C LEU A 126 -7.83 4.18 4.28
N ASN A 127 -7.24 4.97 3.38
CA ASN A 127 -7.23 4.66 1.95
C ASN A 127 -6.59 3.29 1.67
N ARG A 128 -5.36 3.05 2.16
CA ARG A 128 -4.68 1.76 2.00
C ARG A 128 -5.50 0.61 2.54
N ARG A 129 -6.05 0.76 3.74
CA ARG A 129 -6.87 -0.27 4.38
C ARG A 129 -8.15 -0.56 3.58
N ALA A 130 -8.84 0.47 3.09
CA ALA A 130 -10.05 0.32 2.30
C ALA A 130 -9.78 -0.38 0.96
N GLU A 131 -8.74 0.03 0.22
CA GLU A 131 -8.33 -0.63 -1.02
C GLU A 131 -8.04 -2.12 -0.81
N GLN A 132 -7.20 -2.47 0.18
CA GLN A 132 -6.81 -3.86 0.42
C GLN A 132 -7.99 -4.74 0.86
N LYS A 133 -8.87 -4.21 1.72
CA LYS A 133 -10.06 -4.93 2.17
C LYS A 133 -11.08 -5.13 1.06
N LEU A 134 -11.31 -4.15 0.21
CA LEU A 134 -12.21 -4.26 -0.93
C LEU A 134 -11.70 -5.27 -1.95
N MET A 135 -10.41 -5.24 -2.29
CA MET A 135 -9.81 -6.24 -3.19
C MET A 135 -9.92 -7.67 -2.63
N ALA A 136 -9.67 -7.86 -1.33
CA ALA A 136 -9.84 -9.17 -0.68
C ALA A 136 -11.32 -9.61 -0.66
N ALA A 137 -12.25 -8.69 -0.39
CA ALA A 137 -13.69 -8.95 -0.42
C ALA A 137 -14.17 -9.37 -1.82
N GLU A 138 -13.73 -8.70 -2.88
CA GLU A 138 -14.06 -9.07 -4.27
C GLU A 138 -13.55 -10.47 -4.63
N ARG A 139 -12.30 -10.81 -4.25
CA ARG A 139 -11.72 -12.13 -4.49
C ARG A 139 -12.58 -13.23 -3.85
N PHE A 140 -12.88 -13.12 -2.56
CA PHE A 140 -13.69 -14.12 -1.85
C PHE A 140 -15.17 -14.10 -2.25
N ALA A 141 -15.74 -12.94 -2.61
CA ALA A 141 -17.09 -12.87 -3.15
C ALA A 141 -17.22 -13.59 -4.48
N THR A 142 -16.21 -13.47 -5.34
CA THR A 142 -16.14 -14.21 -6.61
C THR A 142 -16.06 -15.72 -6.38
N VAL A 143 -15.17 -16.16 -5.49
CA VAL A 143 -15.06 -17.57 -5.12
C VAL A 143 -16.37 -18.10 -4.53
N ALA A 144 -16.97 -17.39 -3.57
CA ALA A 144 -18.23 -17.79 -2.96
C ALA A 144 -19.40 -17.87 -3.96
N ASN A 145 -19.44 -16.95 -4.91
CA ASN A 145 -20.42 -16.97 -5.99
C ASN A 145 -20.29 -18.23 -6.86
N LEU A 146 -19.06 -18.62 -7.19
CA LEU A 146 -18.79 -19.77 -8.07
C LEU A 146 -18.90 -21.12 -7.35
N VAL A 147 -18.45 -21.20 -6.08
CA VAL A 147 -18.35 -22.45 -5.32
C VAL A 147 -19.62 -22.75 -4.53
N SER A 148 -20.26 -21.73 -3.97
CA SER A 148 -21.40 -21.87 -3.04
C SER A 148 -22.67 -21.19 -3.57
N HIS A 149 -22.67 -20.72 -4.80
CA HIS A 149 -23.79 -20.00 -5.42
C HIS A 149 -24.31 -18.80 -4.62
N LYS A 150 -23.44 -18.22 -3.79
CA LYS A 150 -23.77 -17.01 -3.04
C LYS A 150 -23.95 -15.83 -4.01
N CYS A 151 -24.99 -15.03 -3.79
CA CYS A 151 -25.19 -13.80 -4.57
C CYS A 151 -23.95 -12.90 -4.47
N TYR A 152 -23.45 -12.44 -5.62
CA TYR A 152 -22.32 -11.53 -5.69
C TYR A 152 -22.76 -10.12 -5.25
N PRO A 153 -22.11 -9.47 -4.27
CA PRO A 153 -22.53 -8.18 -3.73
C PRO A 153 -22.01 -7.02 -4.59
N GLY A 154 -22.33 -7.04 -5.89
CA GLY A 154 -21.77 -6.11 -6.87
C GLY A 154 -22.14 -4.65 -6.65
N ALA A 155 -23.38 -4.38 -6.19
CA ALA A 155 -23.84 -3.03 -5.92
C ALA A 155 -23.14 -2.43 -4.70
N GLU A 156 -23.07 -3.19 -3.62
CA GLU A 156 -22.46 -2.79 -2.35
C GLU A 156 -20.96 -2.52 -2.52
N LEU A 157 -20.24 -3.42 -3.21
CA LEU A 157 -18.81 -3.26 -3.48
C LEU A 157 -18.55 -2.05 -4.38
N ARG A 158 -19.35 -1.86 -5.43
CA ARG A 158 -19.23 -0.69 -6.30
C ARG A 158 -19.43 0.62 -5.56
N ASP A 159 -20.44 0.71 -4.69
CA ASP A 159 -20.71 1.92 -3.94
C ASP A 159 -19.62 2.19 -2.90
N ALA A 160 -19.07 1.15 -2.26
CA ALA A 160 -17.92 1.26 -1.39
C ALA A 160 -16.65 1.74 -2.16
N TRP A 161 -16.39 1.22 -3.36
CA TRP A 161 -15.31 1.72 -4.22
C TRP A 161 -15.51 3.19 -4.61
N ARG A 162 -16.76 3.63 -4.86
CA ARG A 162 -17.04 5.05 -5.14
C ARG A 162 -16.72 5.93 -3.94
N ASP A 163 -17.06 5.50 -2.73
CA ASP A 163 -16.70 6.23 -1.51
C ASP A 163 -15.16 6.36 -1.37
N VAL A 164 -14.40 5.30 -1.67
CA VAL A 164 -12.91 5.33 -1.67
C VAL A 164 -12.38 6.27 -2.75
N LEU A 165 -12.83 6.11 -4.00
CA LEU A 165 -12.36 6.90 -5.14
C LEU A 165 -12.70 8.39 -5.01
N PHE A 166 -13.86 8.72 -4.41
CA PHE A 166 -14.20 10.10 -4.11
C PHE A 166 -13.19 10.72 -3.14
N ASN A 167 -12.77 9.98 -2.10
CA ASN A 167 -11.81 10.46 -1.12
C ASN A 167 -10.35 10.44 -1.62
N GLN A 168 -10.08 9.89 -2.80
CA GLN A 168 -8.80 10.04 -3.50
C GLN A 168 -8.66 11.38 -4.25
N PHE A 169 -9.68 12.25 -4.17
CA PHE A 169 -9.60 13.60 -4.69
C PHE A 169 -8.35 14.32 -4.17
N HIS A 170 -7.69 15.10 -5.05
CA HIS A 170 -6.35 15.64 -4.83
C HIS A 170 -6.20 16.49 -3.55
N ASP A 171 -7.26 17.17 -3.07
CA ASP A 171 -7.20 17.90 -1.81
C ASP A 171 -7.54 17.04 -0.58
N VAL A 172 -8.24 15.93 -0.75
CA VAL A 172 -8.58 15.03 0.36
C VAL A 172 -7.41 14.08 0.66
N LEU A 173 -7.01 13.26 -0.31
CA LEU A 173 -5.92 12.28 -0.12
C LEU A 173 -4.56 12.97 0.13
N ALA A 174 -4.34 14.14 -0.46
CA ALA A 174 -3.15 14.95 -0.23
C ALA A 174 -3.06 15.54 1.20
N GLY A 175 -4.14 15.57 1.95
CA GLY A 175 -4.13 16.16 3.30
C GLY A 175 -4.33 17.68 3.32
N THR A 176 -4.84 18.27 2.25
CA THR A 176 -4.86 19.73 2.02
C THR A 176 -6.23 20.38 2.16
N SER A 177 -7.27 19.58 2.44
CA SER A 177 -8.62 20.06 2.74
C SER A 177 -8.74 20.67 4.15
N ILE A 178 -9.84 21.37 4.37
CA ILE A 178 -10.22 21.91 5.69
C ILE A 178 -10.65 20.78 6.63
N HIS A 179 -10.51 21.00 7.94
CA HIS A 179 -10.82 19.98 8.96
C HIS A 179 -12.21 19.34 8.82
N PRO A 180 -13.33 20.07 8.59
CA PRO A 180 -14.64 19.44 8.46
C PRO A 180 -14.76 18.44 7.31
N ALA A 181 -14.02 18.64 6.22
CA ALA A 181 -14.01 17.68 5.10
C ALA A 181 -13.45 16.30 5.51
N TYR A 182 -12.56 16.25 6.50
CA TYR A 182 -12.03 14.98 7.00
C TYR A 182 -13.00 14.23 7.90
N GLU A 183 -13.93 14.91 8.57
CA GLU A 183 -15.01 14.25 9.33
C GLU A 183 -15.88 13.41 8.38
N ASP A 184 -16.30 14.00 7.24
CA ASP A 184 -17.03 13.28 6.21
C ASP A 184 -16.19 12.15 5.58
N THR A 185 -14.92 12.43 5.29
CA THR A 185 -13.97 11.46 4.74
C THR A 185 -13.82 10.23 5.64
N TYR A 186 -13.68 10.42 6.93
CA TYR A 186 -13.55 9.31 7.89
C TYR A 186 -14.83 8.47 7.96
N ALA A 187 -16.00 9.10 7.90
CA ALA A 187 -17.28 8.38 7.85
C ALA A 187 -17.43 7.55 6.55
N MET A 188 -17.02 8.09 5.40
CA MET A 188 -17.06 7.38 4.11
C MET A 188 -16.10 6.19 4.10
N PHE A 189 -14.85 6.35 4.56
CA PHE A 189 -13.91 5.24 4.67
C PHE A 189 -14.38 4.18 5.66
N ALA A 190 -14.93 4.56 6.81
CA ALA A 190 -15.46 3.61 7.78
C ALA A 190 -16.57 2.74 7.17
N LYS A 191 -17.51 3.36 6.42
CA LYS A 191 -18.57 2.66 5.70
C LYS A 191 -18.02 1.72 4.62
N ALA A 192 -17.04 2.15 3.83
CA ALA A 192 -16.43 1.32 2.78
C ALA A 192 -15.69 0.11 3.39
N ILE A 193 -14.94 0.32 4.47
CA ILE A 193 -14.24 -0.74 5.19
C ILE A 193 -15.22 -1.74 5.82
N GLU A 194 -16.31 -1.27 6.44
CA GLU A 194 -17.34 -2.13 7.01
C GLU A 194 -18.03 -2.96 5.92
N THR A 195 -18.37 -2.36 4.78
CA THR A 195 -18.94 -3.06 3.62
C THR A 195 -18.01 -4.17 3.13
N ALA A 196 -16.72 -3.90 3.03
CA ALA A 196 -15.73 -4.90 2.67
C ALA A 196 -15.64 -6.03 3.70
N ASP A 197 -15.60 -5.71 4.99
CA ASP A 197 -15.53 -6.69 6.07
C ASP A 197 -16.77 -7.58 6.15
N VAL A 198 -17.97 -7.01 6.00
CA VAL A 198 -19.23 -7.77 5.97
C VAL A 198 -19.27 -8.68 4.75
N SER A 199 -18.90 -8.15 3.57
CA SER A 199 -18.86 -8.91 2.32
C SER A 199 -17.88 -10.07 2.38
N GLN A 200 -16.66 -9.82 2.87
CA GLN A 200 -15.63 -10.83 3.03
C GLN A 200 -16.04 -11.92 4.01
N ARG A 201 -16.50 -11.55 5.22
CA ARG A 201 -16.95 -12.52 6.22
C ARG A 201 -18.10 -13.39 5.70
N ALA A 202 -19.10 -12.79 5.06
CA ALA A 202 -20.22 -13.52 4.49
C ALA A 202 -19.79 -14.49 3.38
N SER A 203 -18.80 -14.09 2.57
CA SER A 203 -18.25 -14.93 1.50
C SER A 203 -17.43 -16.09 2.06
N LEU A 204 -16.54 -15.81 3.02
CA LEU A 204 -15.74 -16.86 3.68
C LEU A 204 -16.61 -17.88 4.41
N ARG A 205 -17.68 -17.45 5.10
CA ARG A 205 -18.65 -18.37 5.71
C ARG A 205 -19.37 -19.22 4.67
N ALA A 206 -19.78 -18.63 3.53
CA ALA A 206 -20.39 -19.39 2.44
C ALA A 206 -19.43 -20.43 1.84
N ILE A 207 -18.15 -20.09 1.66
CA ILE A 207 -17.14 -21.04 1.20
C ILE A 207 -16.96 -22.16 2.26
N ALA A 208 -16.88 -21.79 3.55
CA ALA A 208 -16.66 -22.72 4.64
C ALA A 208 -17.75 -23.79 4.74
N THR A 209 -19.03 -23.47 4.45
CA THR A 209 -20.11 -24.47 4.38
C THR A 209 -19.89 -25.58 3.35
N SER A 210 -19.02 -25.35 2.36
CA SER A 210 -18.66 -26.35 1.35
C SER A 210 -17.39 -27.13 1.72
N VAL A 211 -16.72 -26.77 2.84
CA VAL A 211 -15.48 -27.42 3.30
C VAL A 211 -15.80 -28.68 4.08
N ASP A 212 -15.05 -29.76 3.87
CA ASP A 212 -15.14 -30.97 4.71
C ASP A 212 -14.45 -30.73 6.05
N THR A 213 -15.26 -30.43 7.08
CA THR A 213 -14.79 -30.18 8.46
C THR A 213 -15.01 -31.34 9.39
N ARG A 214 -15.44 -32.51 8.90
CA ARG A 214 -15.65 -33.71 9.73
C ARG A 214 -14.37 -34.12 10.46
N GLY A 215 -14.51 -34.56 11.68
CA GLY A 215 -13.40 -35.02 12.51
C GLY A 215 -13.66 -34.83 13.98
N LYS A 216 -12.65 -35.05 14.79
CA LYS A 216 -12.68 -34.75 16.23
C LYS A 216 -12.08 -33.38 16.49
N ASN A 217 -12.43 -32.76 17.60
CA ASN A 217 -11.94 -31.45 18.03
C ASN A 217 -12.39 -30.29 17.12
N LEU A 218 -12.11 -29.07 17.53
CA LEU A 218 -12.57 -27.89 16.83
C LEU A 218 -11.91 -27.78 15.44
N ALA A 219 -12.71 -27.58 14.41
CA ALA A 219 -12.21 -27.32 13.07
C ALA A 219 -11.91 -25.82 12.90
N LEU A 220 -10.65 -25.48 12.77
CA LEU A 220 -10.19 -24.13 12.48
C LEU A 220 -9.89 -24.05 10.99
N VAL A 221 -10.61 -23.19 10.25
CA VAL A 221 -10.41 -22.97 8.82
C VAL A 221 -9.66 -21.66 8.64
N ALA A 222 -8.48 -21.71 8.03
CA ALA A 222 -7.63 -20.56 7.79
C ALA A 222 -7.53 -20.27 6.28
N PHE A 223 -7.75 -19.03 5.88
CA PHE A 223 -7.81 -18.56 4.50
C PHE A 223 -6.66 -17.61 4.16
N ASN A 224 -6.09 -17.78 2.98
CA ASN A 224 -5.13 -16.87 2.36
C ASN A 224 -5.84 -16.02 1.30
N PRO A 225 -5.86 -14.69 1.42
CA PRO A 225 -6.48 -13.81 0.42
C PRO A 225 -5.61 -13.55 -0.82
N ASN A 226 -4.33 -13.95 -0.83
CA ASN A 226 -3.41 -13.69 -1.94
C ASN A 226 -3.35 -14.88 -2.92
N PRO A 227 -3.19 -14.64 -4.23
CA PRO A 227 -3.18 -15.70 -5.25
C PRO A 227 -1.79 -16.33 -5.44
N TRP A 228 -1.07 -16.52 -4.34
CA TRP A 228 0.17 -17.31 -4.21
C TRP A 228 0.25 -17.97 -2.84
N ARG A 229 1.02 -19.01 -2.71
CA ARG A 229 1.29 -19.67 -1.42
C ARG A 229 2.07 -18.74 -0.52
N ARG A 230 1.72 -18.70 0.76
CA ARG A 230 2.45 -17.91 1.75
C ARG A 230 2.53 -18.60 3.10
N ARG A 231 3.63 -18.39 3.79
CA ARG A 231 3.83 -18.75 5.19
C ARG A 231 3.67 -17.49 6.04
N ASP A 232 2.68 -17.46 6.93
CA ASP A 232 2.42 -16.27 7.71
C ASP A 232 1.86 -16.60 9.09
N LEU A 233 1.81 -15.57 9.97
CA LEU A 233 1.10 -15.61 11.23
C LEU A 233 -0.41 -15.68 10.97
N ILE A 234 -1.06 -16.62 11.63
CA ILE A 234 -2.50 -16.80 11.61
C ILE A 234 -3.02 -16.61 13.03
N THR A 235 -4.08 -15.83 13.18
CA THR A 235 -4.78 -15.64 14.44
C THR A 235 -6.25 -16.02 14.32
N ALA A 236 -6.81 -16.66 15.35
CA ALA A 236 -8.22 -17.01 15.38
C ALA A 236 -8.79 -16.84 16.79
N ASP A 237 -9.98 -16.26 16.85
CA ASP A 237 -10.75 -16.15 18.09
C ASP A 237 -11.63 -17.39 18.27
N VAL A 238 -11.57 -17.99 19.44
CA VAL A 238 -12.25 -19.23 19.81
C VAL A 238 -13.13 -18.98 21.04
N GLU A 239 -14.44 -19.05 20.88
CA GLU A 239 -15.35 -18.99 22.01
C GLU A 239 -15.28 -20.28 22.83
N VAL A 240 -15.10 -20.16 24.14
CA VAL A 240 -14.98 -21.26 25.08
C VAL A 240 -15.80 -21.00 26.32
N ALA A 241 -16.34 -22.08 26.92
CA ALA A 241 -17.02 -21.99 28.23
C ALA A 241 -16.03 -21.87 29.39
N VAL A 242 -14.84 -22.48 29.23
CA VAL A 242 -13.74 -22.44 30.21
C VAL A 242 -12.46 -22.17 29.43
N VAL A 243 -11.66 -21.24 29.92
CA VAL A 243 -10.35 -20.91 29.31
C VAL A 243 -9.43 -22.13 29.45
N PRO A 244 -8.94 -22.70 28.31
CA PRO A 244 -8.07 -23.86 28.35
C PRO A 244 -6.69 -23.47 28.92
N LYS A 245 -6.08 -24.36 29.65
CA LYS A 245 -4.71 -24.17 30.17
C LYS A 245 -3.66 -24.40 29.08
N LEU A 246 -3.95 -25.31 28.17
CA LEU A 246 -3.08 -25.73 27.08
C LEU A 246 -3.91 -25.86 25.80
N VAL A 247 -3.25 -25.67 24.68
CA VAL A 247 -3.84 -25.90 23.35
C VAL A 247 -2.84 -26.66 22.48
N ARG A 248 -3.36 -27.56 21.64
CA ARG A 248 -2.59 -28.31 20.66
C ARG A 248 -3.25 -28.14 19.29
N LEU A 249 -2.48 -27.93 18.26
CA LEU A 249 -2.97 -27.74 16.89
C LEU A 249 -2.37 -28.78 15.96
N VAL A 250 -3.22 -29.44 15.17
CA VAL A 250 -2.83 -30.46 14.20
C VAL A 250 -3.31 -30.03 12.82
N ALA A 251 -2.43 -30.09 11.83
CA ALA A 251 -2.75 -29.79 10.45
C ALA A 251 -3.47 -30.98 9.77
N ASP A 252 -3.92 -30.76 8.54
CA ASP A 252 -4.64 -31.72 7.71
C ASP A 252 -3.78 -32.93 7.24
N ASP A 253 -2.47 -32.83 7.36
CA ASP A 253 -1.50 -33.91 7.10
C ASP A 253 -1.05 -34.64 8.37
N ASP A 254 -1.80 -34.49 9.45
CA ASP A 254 -1.53 -35.01 10.80
C ASP A 254 -0.24 -34.45 11.46
N SER A 255 0.42 -33.47 10.84
CA SER A 255 1.55 -32.78 11.46
C SER A 255 1.09 -31.85 12.58
N GLU A 256 1.83 -31.82 13.68
CA GLU A 256 1.54 -30.89 14.77
C GLU A 256 2.16 -29.52 14.46
N VAL A 257 1.37 -28.47 14.68
CA VAL A 257 1.75 -27.08 14.41
C VAL A 257 1.90 -26.34 15.74
N PRO A 258 3.03 -25.67 16.01
CA PRO A 258 3.18 -24.84 17.20
C PRO A 258 2.06 -23.80 17.29
N VAL A 259 1.41 -23.74 18.44
CA VAL A 259 0.29 -22.84 18.72
C VAL A 259 0.51 -22.15 20.07
N GLN A 260 0.08 -20.89 20.16
CA GLN A 260 0.22 -20.06 21.35
C GLN A 260 -1.10 -19.34 21.65
N ILE A 261 -1.50 -19.27 22.92
CA ILE A 261 -2.56 -18.37 23.37
C ILE A 261 -2.00 -16.95 23.36
N ALA A 262 -2.60 -16.08 22.55
CA ALA A 262 -2.21 -14.68 22.37
C ALA A 262 -2.92 -13.75 23.35
N GLY A 263 -4.15 -14.09 23.72
CA GLY A 263 -4.96 -13.29 24.62
C GLY A 263 -6.22 -14.02 25.05
N VAL A 264 -6.82 -13.51 26.11
CA VAL A 264 -8.11 -13.97 26.61
C VAL A 264 -8.97 -12.73 26.89
N SER A 265 -10.21 -12.73 26.42
CA SER A 265 -11.21 -11.72 26.77
C SER A 265 -12.45 -12.39 27.34
N GLU A 266 -13.05 -11.78 28.33
CA GLU A 266 -14.27 -12.29 29.00
C GLU A 266 -15.44 -11.37 28.68
N ALA A 267 -16.57 -11.95 28.30
CA ALA A 267 -17.81 -11.24 28.02
C ALA A 267 -19.01 -12.03 28.56
N GLY A 268 -19.48 -11.67 29.77
CA GLY A 268 -20.52 -12.40 30.47
C GLY A 268 -20.07 -13.81 30.85
N ASP A 269 -20.88 -14.82 30.50
CA ASP A 269 -20.59 -16.22 30.79
C ASP A 269 -19.69 -16.92 29.75
N LYS A 270 -19.18 -16.19 28.77
CA LYS A 270 -18.32 -16.72 27.72
C LYS A 270 -16.95 -16.05 27.75
N SER A 271 -15.94 -16.85 27.46
CA SER A 271 -14.58 -16.37 27.23
C SER A 271 -14.22 -16.56 25.75
N THR A 272 -13.48 -15.60 25.21
CA THR A 272 -12.87 -15.74 23.89
C THR A 272 -11.36 -15.85 24.07
N VAL A 273 -10.80 -16.94 23.54
CA VAL A 273 -9.36 -17.18 23.52
C VAL A 273 -8.85 -16.91 22.13
N THR A 274 -7.93 -15.96 21.99
CA THR A 274 -7.22 -15.76 20.73
C THR A 274 -6.03 -16.70 20.66
N VAL A 275 -6.03 -17.62 19.70
CA VAL A 275 -4.90 -18.49 19.39
C VAL A 275 -4.11 -17.95 18.21
N MET A 276 -2.78 -18.16 18.20
CA MET A 276 -1.91 -17.81 17.09
C MET A 276 -1.00 -18.97 16.73
N PHE A 277 -0.68 -19.09 15.44
CA PHE A 277 0.26 -20.08 14.90
C PHE A 277 0.83 -19.60 13.57
N VAL A 278 1.93 -20.20 13.12
CA VAL A 278 2.51 -19.96 11.80
C VAL A 278 2.30 -21.18 10.93
N ALA A 279 1.72 -21.00 9.76
CA ALA A 279 1.52 -22.08 8.80
C ALA A 279 1.63 -21.58 7.36
N GLU A 280 1.91 -22.51 6.44
CA GLU A 280 1.79 -22.28 5.02
C GLU A 280 0.33 -22.47 4.58
N LEU A 281 -0.18 -21.48 3.84
CA LEU A 281 -1.52 -21.50 3.24
C LEU A 281 -1.43 -21.53 1.72
N PRO A 282 -2.36 -22.24 1.04
CA PRO A 282 -2.42 -22.33 -0.42
C PRO A 282 -2.81 -20.99 -1.06
N ALA A 283 -2.58 -20.87 -2.36
CA ALA A 283 -2.86 -19.68 -3.15
C ALA A 283 -4.37 -19.37 -3.23
N LEU A 284 -4.79 -18.17 -2.80
CA LEU A 284 -6.19 -17.80 -2.64
C LEU A 284 -7.04 -19.02 -2.23
N GLY A 285 -6.70 -19.58 -1.09
CA GLY A 285 -7.20 -20.90 -0.70
C GLY A 285 -7.31 -21.01 0.81
N PHE A 286 -7.47 -22.24 1.30
CA PHE A 286 -7.60 -22.49 2.72
C PHE A 286 -6.97 -23.80 3.17
N ARG A 287 -6.66 -23.90 4.46
CA ARG A 287 -6.35 -25.16 5.17
C ARG A 287 -7.23 -25.33 6.38
N VAL A 288 -7.49 -26.58 6.75
CA VAL A 288 -8.24 -26.97 7.94
C VAL A 288 -7.27 -27.50 8.99
N PHE A 289 -7.35 -26.94 10.19
CA PHE A 289 -6.57 -27.38 11.34
C PHE A 289 -7.51 -27.94 12.42
N ARG A 290 -6.99 -28.83 13.27
CA ARG A 290 -7.71 -29.38 14.42
C ARG A 290 -7.15 -28.78 15.69
N LEU A 291 -7.96 -27.96 16.36
CA LEU A 291 -7.61 -27.35 17.64
C LEU A 291 -8.14 -28.20 18.77
N HIS A 292 -7.22 -28.69 19.59
CA HIS A 292 -7.48 -29.46 20.80
C HIS A 292 -7.34 -28.54 22.01
N LEU A 293 -8.35 -28.53 22.87
CA LEU A 293 -8.33 -27.78 24.11
C LEU A 293 -7.90 -28.71 25.26
N ASP A 294 -7.12 -28.20 26.21
CA ASP A 294 -6.56 -28.90 27.38
C ASP A 294 -5.72 -30.15 27.01
N GLU A 295 -5.15 -30.19 25.82
CA GLU A 295 -4.21 -31.22 25.41
C GLU A 295 -2.78 -30.65 25.33
N MET A 296 -1.80 -31.46 25.77
CA MET A 296 -0.40 -31.08 25.83
C MET A 296 0.22 -31.14 24.41
N PRO A 297 0.87 -30.07 23.94
CA PRO A 297 1.63 -30.12 22.68
C PRO A 297 2.90 -30.96 22.85
N SER A 298 3.37 -31.56 21.76
CA SER A 298 4.59 -32.38 21.77
C SER A 298 5.90 -31.59 21.64
N PHE A 299 5.83 -30.26 21.50
CA PHE A 299 6.99 -29.42 21.30
C PHE A 299 7.70 -29.09 22.62
N GLU A 300 9.00 -29.34 22.67
CA GLU A 300 9.85 -29.04 23.84
C GLU A 300 10.65 -27.73 23.70
N THR A 301 10.85 -27.20 22.49
CA THR A 301 11.77 -26.07 22.27
C THR A 301 11.08 -24.88 21.62
N PRO A 302 11.17 -23.68 22.21
CA PRO A 302 10.70 -22.47 21.54
C PRO A 302 11.52 -22.21 20.29
N MET A 303 10.85 -21.99 19.15
CA MET A 303 11.52 -21.60 17.89
C MET A 303 11.84 -20.10 17.83
N VAL A 304 11.44 -19.35 18.85
CA VAL A 304 11.71 -17.92 19.01
C VAL A 304 12.25 -17.64 20.39
N CYS A 305 13.22 -16.73 20.51
CA CYS A 305 13.86 -16.37 21.74
C CYS A 305 13.75 -14.87 22.01
N ALA A 306 13.47 -14.53 23.27
CA ALA A 306 13.56 -13.15 23.75
C ALA A 306 14.73 -13.01 24.73
N HIS A 307 15.47 -11.94 24.56
CA HIS A 307 16.55 -11.47 25.43
C HIS A 307 16.13 -10.14 26.07
N PRO A 308 16.80 -9.66 27.13
CA PRO A 308 16.39 -8.42 27.80
C PRO A 308 16.20 -7.21 26.87
N ASN A 309 16.94 -7.16 25.77
CA ASN A 309 16.89 -6.08 24.78
C ASN A 309 16.99 -6.58 23.32
N GLY A 310 16.61 -7.81 23.05
CA GLY A 310 16.68 -8.38 21.71
C GLY A 310 15.73 -9.55 21.50
N LEU A 311 15.54 -9.90 20.24
CA LEU A 311 14.72 -11.04 19.80
C LEU A 311 15.48 -11.83 18.74
N SER A 312 15.22 -13.12 18.66
CA SER A 312 15.72 -13.96 17.57
C SER A 312 14.76 -15.10 17.26
N ASN A 313 14.86 -15.59 16.05
CA ASN A 313 14.31 -16.86 15.60
C ASN A 313 15.39 -17.65 14.85
N ASP A 314 15.00 -18.69 14.14
CA ASP A 314 15.88 -19.56 13.34
C ASP A 314 16.50 -18.87 12.11
N VAL A 315 15.99 -17.72 11.68
CA VAL A 315 16.38 -17.04 10.42
C VAL A 315 16.79 -15.57 10.58
N LEU A 316 16.56 -14.96 11.73
CA LEU A 316 16.97 -13.57 12.00
C LEU A 316 17.26 -13.30 13.49
N SER A 317 17.99 -12.22 13.76
CA SER A 317 18.18 -11.67 15.10
C SER A 317 18.18 -10.15 15.09
N LEU A 318 17.71 -9.54 16.19
CA LEU A 318 17.71 -8.11 16.40
C LEU A 318 18.11 -7.72 17.83
N VAL A 319 18.69 -6.53 17.98
CA VAL A 319 19.03 -5.93 19.28
C VAL A 319 18.59 -4.47 19.29
N VAL A 320 17.95 -4.06 20.38
CA VAL A 320 17.55 -2.67 20.65
C VAL A 320 18.44 -2.09 21.73
N ASP A 321 18.94 -0.88 21.55
CA ASP A 321 19.70 -0.18 22.57
C ASP A 321 18.77 0.31 23.70
N PRO A 322 19.01 -0.06 24.96
CA PRO A 322 18.09 0.26 26.05
C PRO A 322 17.96 1.74 26.37
N TYR A 323 18.97 2.55 26.05
CA TYR A 323 18.93 3.97 26.31
C TYR A 323 18.22 4.73 25.20
N SER A 324 18.67 4.58 23.98
CA SER A 324 18.05 5.27 22.83
C SER A 324 16.68 4.69 22.43
N GLY A 325 16.45 3.40 22.69
CA GLY A 325 15.28 2.69 22.16
C GLY A 325 15.40 2.36 20.67
N GLY A 326 16.53 2.64 20.05
CA GLY A 326 16.79 2.37 18.64
C GLY A 326 17.22 0.93 18.39
N LEU A 327 16.81 0.40 17.23
CA LEU A 327 17.28 -0.89 16.73
C LEU A 327 18.74 -0.75 16.26
N VAL A 328 19.67 -1.34 16.98
CA VAL A 328 21.13 -1.20 16.75
C VAL A 328 21.77 -2.43 16.12
N SER A 329 21.03 -3.53 15.98
CA SER A 329 21.48 -4.73 15.28
C SER A 329 20.31 -5.39 14.58
N LEU A 330 20.52 -5.79 13.34
CA LEU A 330 19.57 -6.59 12.54
C LEU A 330 20.38 -7.49 11.59
N ARG A 331 20.20 -8.81 11.70
CA ARG A 331 20.91 -9.79 10.89
C ARG A 331 19.96 -10.83 10.32
N ALA A 332 20.16 -11.23 9.08
CA ALA A 332 19.54 -12.43 8.52
C ALA A 332 20.41 -13.64 8.84
N GLY A 333 19.90 -14.57 9.63
CA GLY A 333 20.65 -15.77 10.07
C GLY A 333 22.02 -15.43 10.67
N ASN A 334 23.07 -16.04 10.14
CA ASN A 334 24.46 -15.78 10.48
C ASN A 334 25.11 -14.69 9.59
N GLY A 335 24.31 -13.90 8.89
CA GLY A 335 24.77 -12.83 8.00
C GLY A 335 25.42 -11.66 8.74
N PRO A 336 25.92 -10.66 8.00
CA PRO A 336 26.55 -9.48 8.58
C PRO A 336 25.55 -8.59 9.32
N GLU A 337 26.07 -7.62 10.07
CA GLU A 337 25.28 -6.54 10.63
C GLU A 337 24.77 -5.62 9.51
N LEU A 338 23.48 -5.31 9.52
CA LEU A 338 22.84 -4.48 8.48
C LEU A 338 22.42 -3.11 8.99
N ILE A 339 22.48 -2.84 10.29
CA ILE A 339 22.17 -1.53 10.89
C ILE A 339 23.46 -0.82 11.29
N ALA A 340 23.60 0.43 10.88
CA ALA A 340 24.69 1.30 11.30
C ALA A 340 24.34 2.10 12.56
N ALA A 341 25.35 2.60 13.26
CA ALA A 341 25.14 3.58 14.32
C ALA A 341 24.55 4.89 13.75
N PRO A 342 23.67 5.56 14.46
CA PRO A 342 23.26 5.36 15.86
C PRO A 342 22.11 4.37 16.05
N GLY A 343 21.72 3.58 15.05
CA GLY A 343 20.60 2.65 15.05
C GLY A 343 19.30 3.28 14.51
N ALA A 344 18.37 2.39 14.11
CA ALA A 344 17.08 2.81 13.58
C ALA A 344 16.19 3.35 14.69
N ASN A 345 15.67 4.58 14.53
CA ASN A 345 14.83 5.23 15.54
C ASN A 345 13.92 6.29 14.92
N PHE A 346 12.92 6.74 15.67
CA PHE A 346 12.06 7.84 15.28
C PHE A 346 12.74 9.18 15.57
N VAL A 347 12.83 10.01 14.54
CA VAL A 347 13.42 11.35 14.56
C VAL A 347 12.33 12.40 14.43
N VAL A 348 12.46 13.50 15.15
CA VAL A 348 11.56 14.65 15.09
C VAL A 348 12.23 15.76 14.31
N ILE A 349 11.56 16.19 13.24
CA ILE A 349 12.03 17.18 12.28
C ILE A 349 11.33 18.51 12.51
N LYS A 350 12.05 19.59 12.40
CA LYS A 350 11.49 20.94 12.39
C LYS A 350 10.72 21.17 11.09
N ASP A 351 9.44 21.49 11.19
CA ASP A 351 8.58 21.76 10.04
C ASP A 351 7.71 23.00 10.29
N HIS A 352 8.07 24.11 9.67
CA HIS A 352 7.31 25.36 9.69
C HIS A 352 6.70 25.70 8.34
N SER A 353 6.74 24.75 7.41
CA SER A 353 6.14 24.92 6.10
C SER A 353 4.62 24.92 6.16
N ASP A 354 3.98 25.35 5.10
CA ASP A 354 2.54 25.24 4.93
C ASP A 354 2.10 23.77 4.75
N THR A 355 0.80 23.54 4.59
CA THR A 355 0.27 22.17 4.48
C THR A 355 0.87 21.41 3.29
N TRP A 356 1.14 22.10 2.17
CA TRP A 356 1.74 21.54 0.94
C TRP A 356 3.26 21.41 1.02
N SER A 357 3.92 22.17 1.91
CA SER A 357 5.38 22.37 1.98
C SER A 357 5.95 23.03 0.72
N HIS A 358 5.33 24.13 0.29
CA HIS A 358 5.85 24.91 -0.83
C HIS A 358 7.29 25.36 -0.59
N GLY A 359 8.14 25.14 -1.61
CA GLY A 359 9.56 25.51 -1.57
C GLY A 359 10.43 24.62 -0.67
N ILE A 360 9.86 23.51 -0.14
CA ILE A 360 10.61 22.48 0.59
C ILE A 360 10.79 21.29 -0.34
N THR A 361 11.99 20.72 -0.37
CA THR A 361 12.29 19.47 -1.08
C THR A 361 12.74 18.36 -0.15
N GLU A 362 13.33 18.72 1.02
CA GLU A 362 13.80 17.74 2.00
C GLU A 362 13.34 18.08 3.43
N PHE A 363 13.14 17.05 4.26
CA PHE A 363 12.82 17.17 5.68
C PHE A 363 13.91 16.49 6.51
N ARG A 364 15.02 17.21 6.75
CA ARG A 364 16.19 16.66 7.47
C ARG A 364 16.71 17.54 8.61
N ASN A 365 16.01 18.63 8.95
CA ASN A 365 16.37 19.48 10.09
C ASN A 365 15.91 18.85 11.42
N GLU A 366 16.69 17.90 11.93
CA GLU A 366 16.39 17.17 13.17
C GLU A 366 16.43 18.08 14.39
N LEU A 367 15.41 17.96 15.25
CA LEU A 367 15.34 18.58 16.57
C LEU A 367 15.75 17.60 17.66
N GLY A 368 15.52 16.31 17.45
CA GLY A 368 15.87 15.26 18.37
C GLY A 368 15.25 13.92 17.99
N ARG A 369 15.33 12.96 18.89
CA ARG A 369 14.86 11.58 18.71
C ARG A 369 14.01 11.16 19.89
N PHE A 370 13.16 10.18 19.70
CA PHE A 370 12.49 9.50 20.80
C PHE A 370 13.51 8.68 21.58
N ILE A 371 13.52 8.79 22.91
CA ILE A 371 14.50 8.14 23.81
C ILE A 371 13.75 7.26 24.80
N ALA A 372 14.17 6.00 24.91
CA ALA A 372 13.57 5.00 25.81
C ALA A 372 14.04 5.14 27.25
N ASN A 373 15.30 5.50 27.48
CA ASN A 373 15.89 5.65 28.80
C ASN A 373 15.66 4.41 29.71
N GLY A 374 15.90 3.22 29.18
CA GLY A 374 15.78 1.95 29.87
C GLY A 374 14.36 1.36 29.94
N ARG A 375 13.36 1.98 29.33
CA ARG A 375 11.97 1.47 29.31
C ARG A 375 11.78 0.40 28.22
N ILE A 376 12.44 -0.73 28.40
CA ILE A 376 12.37 -1.90 27.53
C ILE A 376 12.00 -3.12 28.37
N ARG A 377 11.12 -3.98 27.85
CA ARG A 377 10.78 -5.24 28.49
C ARG A 377 10.30 -6.30 27.50
N VAL A 378 10.59 -7.55 27.81
CA VAL A 378 9.96 -8.70 27.14
C VAL A 378 8.53 -8.80 27.64
N VAL A 379 7.55 -8.74 26.74
CA VAL A 379 6.12 -8.82 27.09
C VAL A 379 5.49 -10.15 26.69
N SER A 380 6.12 -10.89 25.80
CA SER A 380 5.66 -12.23 25.40
C SER A 380 6.84 -13.07 24.93
N GLN A 381 6.87 -14.32 25.36
CA GLN A 381 7.75 -15.35 24.83
C GLN A 381 6.98 -16.67 24.83
N GLY A 382 6.82 -17.24 23.67
CA GLY A 382 6.11 -18.50 23.48
C GLY A 382 6.61 -19.24 22.25
N PRO A 383 6.01 -20.38 21.89
CA PRO A 383 6.48 -21.18 20.75
C PRO A 383 6.28 -20.50 19.38
N VAL A 384 5.40 -19.49 19.30
CA VAL A 384 5.01 -18.85 18.04
C VAL A 384 5.47 -17.41 17.93
N ARG A 385 5.46 -16.65 19.02
CA ARG A 385 5.85 -15.25 19.00
C ARG A 385 6.68 -14.88 20.22
N ALA A 386 7.76 -14.16 19.98
CA ALA A 386 8.44 -13.37 21.01
C ALA A 386 8.21 -11.88 20.74
N THR A 387 8.00 -11.11 21.80
CA THR A 387 7.68 -9.68 21.72
C THR A 387 8.50 -8.88 22.71
N LEU A 388 9.14 -7.83 22.19
CA LEU A 388 9.85 -6.81 22.97
C LEU A 388 9.08 -5.50 22.90
N GLU A 389 8.72 -4.94 24.05
CA GLU A 389 8.12 -3.61 24.14
C GLU A 389 9.20 -2.57 24.42
N VAL A 390 9.16 -1.47 23.69
CA VAL A 390 10.02 -0.30 23.88
C VAL A 390 9.13 0.93 24.03
N VAL A 391 9.25 1.63 25.15
CA VAL A 391 8.52 2.87 25.42
C VAL A 391 9.49 4.05 25.39
N SER A 392 9.31 4.95 24.45
CA SER A 392 10.18 6.11 24.25
C SER A 392 9.39 7.42 24.39
N SER A 393 10.07 8.52 24.61
CA SER A 393 9.44 9.85 24.69
C SER A 393 10.29 10.92 24.02
N PHE A 394 9.61 11.95 23.54
CA PHE A 394 10.20 13.19 23.06
C PHE A 394 9.30 14.34 23.52
N GLU A 395 9.87 15.29 24.30
CA GLU A 395 9.09 16.37 24.93
C GLU A 395 7.82 15.81 25.63
N ASP A 396 6.60 16.24 25.21
CA ASP A 396 5.31 15.77 25.77
C ASP A 396 4.74 14.53 25.05
N SER A 397 5.43 14.04 24.03
CA SER A 397 5.01 12.92 23.18
C SER A 397 5.54 11.58 23.66
N THR A 398 4.73 10.53 23.47
CA THR A 398 5.07 9.17 23.86
C THR A 398 4.96 8.22 22.66
N LEU A 399 5.90 7.29 22.54
CA LEU A 399 5.97 6.25 21.52
C LEU A 399 6.08 4.89 22.19
N VAL A 400 5.21 3.95 21.83
CA VAL A 400 5.29 2.54 22.21
C VAL A 400 5.50 1.72 20.95
N GLN A 401 6.54 0.89 20.94
CA GLN A 401 6.82 -0.05 19.87
C GLN A 401 6.78 -1.47 20.42
N HIS A 402 6.12 -2.38 19.72
CA HIS A 402 6.20 -3.81 19.98
C HIS A 402 6.90 -4.48 18.80
N PHE A 403 8.12 -4.93 19.01
CA PHE A 403 8.88 -5.72 18.04
C PHE A 403 8.47 -7.18 18.17
N HIS A 404 8.16 -7.83 17.05
CA HIS A 404 7.72 -9.22 17.01
C HIS A 404 8.59 -10.05 16.07
N VAL A 405 8.91 -11.28 16.48
CA VAL A 405 9.52 -12.30 15.62
C VAL A 405 8.73 -13.59 15.70
N TYR A 406 8.72 -14.38 14.61
CA TYR A 406 7.94 -15.59 14.45
C TYR A 406 8.80 -16.72 13.87
N PRO A 407 8.48 -18.02 14.13
CA PRO A 407 9.26 -19.14 13.62
C PRO A 407 9.31 -19.18 12.09
N GLY A 408 10.51 -19.27 11.52
CA GLY A 408 10.73 -19.41 10.09
C GLY A 408 10.28 -18.23 9.23
N ILE A 409 10.00 -17.06 9.83
CA ILE A 409 9.66 -15.82 9.11
C ILE A 409 10.83 -14.85 9.24
N ASN A 410 11.45 -14.52 8.10
CA ASN A 410 12.55 -13.55 8.01
C ASN A 410 12.03 -12.11 7.94
N ARG A 411 11.25 -11.71 8.94
CA ARG A 411 10.65 -10.37 9.05
C ARG A 411 10.48 -9.98 10.50
N VAL A 412 10.84 -8.76 10.84
CA VAL A 412 10.54 -8.13 12.12
C VAL A 412 9.31 -7.26 11.93
N ASP A 413 8.18 -7.67 12.49
CA ASP A 413 6.97 -6.84 12.51
C ASP A 413 7.01 -5.89 13.71
N VAL A 414 6.61 -4.64 13.50
CA VAL A 414 6.59 -3.63 14.57
C VAL A 414 5.24 -2.93 14.61
N ASP A 415 4.52 -3.16 15.71
CA ASP A 415 3.32 -2.39 16.02
C ASP A 415 3.72 -1.09 16.73
N VAL A 416 3.21 0.03 16.24
CA VAL A 416 3.51 1.37 16.77
C VAL A 416 2.24 2.03 17.28
N LYS A 417 2.32 2.54 18.51
CA LYS A 417 1.33 3.48 19.07
C LYS A 417 2.06 4.73 19.51
N MET A 418 1.68 5.86 18.96
CA MET A 418 2.27 7.18 19.23
C MET A 418 1.19 8.14 19.71
N ASP A 419 1.42 8.82 20.84
CA ASP A 419 0.65 9.99 21.27
C ASP A 419 1.55 11.20 21.04
N PHE A 420 1.29 11.94 19.93
CA PHE A 420 2.12 13.07 19.49
C PHE A 420 1.45 14.40 19.82
N ARG A 421 2.20 15.34 20.41
CA ARG A 421 1.64 16.58 20.98
C ARG A 421 2.29 17.85 20.48
N GLU A 422 3.40 17.77 19.74
CA GLU A 422 4.15 18.91 19.26
C GLU A 422 3.60 19.41 17.91
N ARG A 423 3.46 20.74 17.80
CA ARG A 423 3.00 21.41 16.59
C ARG A 423 4.17 21.84 15.72
N HIS A 424 3.92 21.99 14.41
CA HIS A 424 4.95 22.37 13.43
C HIS A 424 6.16 21.44 13.48
N ARG A 425 5.87 20.13 13.50
CA ARG A 425 6.84 19.05 13.49
C ARG A 425 6.47 18.00 12.46
N MET A 426 7.47 17.26 12.06
CA MET A 426 7.33 16.03 11.32
C MET A 426 8.04 14.90 12.05
N VAL A 427 7.50 13.71 12.03
CA VAL A 427 8.15 12.52 12.58
C VAL A 427 8.51 11.58 11.42
N LYS A 428 9.76 11.10 11.42
CA LYS A 428 10.22 10.07 10.49
C LYS A 428 10.80 8.89 11.24
N LEU A 429 10.62 7.68 10.70
CA LEU A 429 11.41 6.51 11.08
C LEU A 429 12.68 6.51 10.23
N ALA A 430 13.83 6.71 10.86
CA ALA A 430 15.15 6.68 10.23
C ALA A 430 15.80 5.31 10.44
N VAL A 431 16.26 4.67 9.37
CA VAL A 431 16.92 3.36 9.37
C VAL A 431 18.28 3.50 8.67
N PRO A 432 19.35 3.82 9.41
CA PRO A 432 20.71 3.83 8.88
C PRO A 432 21.17 2.40 8.62
N THR A 433 21.61 2.09 7.40
CA THR A 433 22.12 0.76 7.05
C THR A 433 23.66 0.73 7.04
N ALA A 434 24.23 -0.42 7.39
CA ALA A 434 25.68 -0.66 7.35
C ALA A 434 26.13 -1.13 5.94
N LEU A 435 25.54 -0.54 4.89
CA LEU A 435 25.76 -0.94 3.50
C LEU A 435 26.56 0.13 2.76
N ASP A 436 27.49 -0.33 1.92
CA ASP A 436 28.26 0.50 1.00
C ASP A 436 27.71 0.37 -0.42
N GLN A 437 27.96 1.38 -1.28
CA GLN A 437 27.59 1.37 -2.70
C GLN A 437 26.11 1.01 -2.89
N ILE A 438 25.24 1.74 -2.22
CA ILE A 438 23.82 1.45 -2.19
C ILE A 438 23.10 1.76 -3.48
N THR A 439 22.02 1.02 -3.72
CA THR A 439 20.91 1.34 -4.61
C THR A 439 19.64 1.36 -3.77
N ALA A 440 18.78 2.34 -3.95
CA ALA A 440 17.51 2.36 -3.26
C ALA A 440 16.34 2.31 -4.24
N THR A 441 15.41 1.40 -3.97
CA THR A 441 14.27 1.08 -4.81
C THR A 441 12.98 1.25 -4.01
N ALA A 442 11.98 1.90 -4.58
CA ALA A 442 10.67 2.04 -3.95
C ALA A 442 9.57 1.49 -4.85
N GLU A 443 8.50 0.97 -4.24
CA GLU A 443 7.29 0.62 -4.96
C GLU A 443 6.58 1.88 -5.44
N ILE A 444 6.14 1.86 -6.69
CA ILE A 444 5.16 2.76 -7.28
C ILE A 444 3.95 1.92 -7.76
N PRO A 445 2.81 2.52 -8.14
CA PRO A 445 1.65 1.75 -8.58
C PRO A 445 1.99 0.74 -9.68
N TYR A 446 1.77 -0.55 -9.41
CA TYR A 446 1.98 -1.71 -10.28
C TYR A 446 3.43 -1.98 -10.72
N THR A 447 4.43 -1.35 -10.13
CA THR A 447 5.83 -1.61 -10.44
C THR A 447 6.76 -1.04 -9.35
N TYR A 448 8.01 -0.84 -9.67
CA TYR A 448 9.02 -0.23 -8.81
C TYR A 448 9.81 0.83 -9.59
N ILE A 449 10.53 1.67 -8.84
CA ILE A 449 11.45 2.66 -9.39
C ILE A 449 12.74 2.70 -8.58
N GLU A 450 13.87 2.68 -9.28
CA GLU A 450 15.17 3.09 -8.75
C GLU A 450 15.34 4.59 -8.98
N ARG A 451 15.74 5.33 -7.96
CA ARG A 451 15.96 6.77 -8.04
C ARG A 451 17.37 7.12 -7.58
N ASP A 452 17.88 8.24 -8.07
CA ASP A 452 19.07 8.90 -7.53
C ASP A 452 18.70 9.64 -6.25
N TRP A 453 18.62 8.90 -5.14
CA TRP A 453 18.19 9.43 -3.87
C TRP A 453 19.24 10.37 -3.27
N ASN A 454 18.87 11.62 -3.06
CA ASN A 454 19.75 12.68 -2.54
C ASN A 454 19.31 13.24 -1.20
N GLY A 455 18.26 12.67 -0.58
CA GLY A 455 17.64 13.12 0.65
C GLY A 455 16.37 13.95 0.44
N GLU A 456 15.95 14.17 -0.79
CA GLU A 456 14.66 14.77 -1.11
C GLU A 456 13.51 13.82 -0.74
N GLU A 457 12.38 14.41 -0.36
CA GLU A 457 11.16 13.68 -0.04
C GLU A 457 10.48 13.20 -1.31
N LEU A 458 10.38 11.90 -1.50
CA LEU A 458 9.81 11.26 -2.69
C LEU A 458 8.68 10.30 -2.33
N PRO A 459 7.71 10.10 -3.23
CA PRO A 459 6.60 9.20 -2.98
C PRO A 459 6.99 7.74 -3.17
N GLY A 460 6.38 6.86 -2.37
CA GLY A 460 6.44 5.42 -2.49
C GLY A 460 5.15 4.78 -2.00
N GLN A 461 5.06 3.45 -2.12
CA GLN A 461 3.86 2.71 -1.76
C GLN A 461 4.09 1.81 -0.53
N LYS A 462 3.92 0.49 -0.68
CA LYS A 462 3.95 -0.48 0.42
C LYS A 462 5.34 -0.81 0.92
N TRP A 463 6.37 -0.62 0.10
CA TRP A 463 7.75 -0.96 0.46
C TRP A 463 8.78 0.00 -0.15
N ILE A 464 9.90 0.09 0.54
CA ILE A 464 11.16 0.68 0.07
C ILE A 464 12.32 -0.25 0.49
N ASP A 465 13.32 -0.36 -0.36
CA ASP A 465 14.50 -1.19 -0.15
C ASP A 465 15.78 -0.37 -0.30
N VAL A 466 16.74 -0.65 0.56
CA VAL A 466 18.13 -0.22 0.37
C VAL A 466 18.99 -1.48 0.26
N THR A 467 19.54 -1.70 -0.91
CA THR A 467 20.47 -2.78 -1.21
C THR A 467 21.87 -2.22 -1.45
N GLY A 468 22.89 -2.89 -0.92
CA GLY A 468 24.29 -2.47 -1.06
C GLY A 468 25.25 -3.62 -0.81
N LYS A 469 26.48 -3.31 -0.36
CA LYS A 469 27.53 -4.30 -0.11
C LYS A 469 28.00 -4.29 1.33
N VAL A 470 28.27 -5.49 1.85
CA VAL A 470 29.10 -5.74 3.04
C VAL A 470 30.17 -6.76 2.63
N ASP A 471 31.44 -6.43 2.79
CA ASP A 471 32.56 -7.31 2.43
C ASP A 471 32.47 -7.92 1.02
N ARG A 472 32.05 -7.14 0.02
CA ARG A 472 31.87 -7.50 -1.39
C ARG A 472 30.60 -8.35 -1.70
N ALA A 473 29.92 -8.88 -0.70
CA ALA A 473 28.63 -9.57 -0.90
C ALA A 473 27.47 -8.58 -0.87
N ARG A 474 26.40 -8.88 -1.60
CA ARG A 474 25.22 -8.03 -1.71
C ARG A 474 24.21 -8.38 -0.63
N PHE A 475 23.75 -7.38 0.10
CA PHE A 475 22.74 -7.47 1.16
C PHE A 475 21.79 -6.27 1.07
N GLY A 476 20.68 -6.38 1.75
CA GLY A 476 19.73 -5.26 1.81
C GLY A 476 18.83 -5.31 3.05
N VAL A 477 18.13 -4.20 3.23
CA VAL A 477 17.04 -4.05 4.21
C VAL A 477 15.84 -3.46 3.50
N THR A 478 14.76 -4.23 3.44
CA THR A 478 13.47 -3.76 2.94
C THR A 478 12.60 -3.31 4.12
N MET A 479 11.99 -2.14 4.00
CA MET A 479 10.98 -1.62 4.93
C MET A 479 9.59 -1.74 4.30
N LEU A 480 8.67 -2.42 4.98
CA LEU A 480 7.25 -2.48 4.64
C LEU A 480 6.45 -1.52 5.52
N ASN A 481 5.29 -1.06 5.03
CA ASN A 481 4.39 -0.19 5.79
C ASN A 481 2.91 -0.42 5.44
N ASP A 482 2.02 0.06 6.34
CA ASP A 482 0.57 -0.09 6.23
C ASP A 482 -0.16 1.23 5.85
N GLY A 483 0.51 2.17 5.18
CA GLY A 483 -0.14 3.40 4.69
C GLY A 483 0.70 4.67 4.90
N ARG A 484 2.01 4.57 4.68
CA ARG A 484 2.92 5.71 4.60
C ARG A 484 3.43 5.85 3.17
N TYR A 485 3.53 7.09 2.69
CA TYR A 485 3.78 7.36 1.26
C TYR A 485 4.93 8.32 1.01
N GLY A 486 5.51 8.93 2.04
CA GLY A 486 6.67 9.79 1.94
C GLY A 486 7.94 9.07 2.40
N PHE A 487 8.99 9.15 1.61
CA PHE A 487 10.27 8.51 1.88
C PHE A 487 11.41 9.42 1.45
N ASP A 488 12.55 9.28 2.09
CA ASP A 488 13.81 9.79 1.59
C ASP A 488 14.95 8.80 1.88
N VAL A 489 15.98 8.83 1.04
CA VAL A 489 17.24 8.12 1.27
C VAL A 489 18.38 9.08 1.05
N LYS A 490 19.32 9.12 1.98
CA LYS A 490 20.55 9.89 1.87
C LYS A 490 21.72 9.08 2.40
N GLU A 491 22.78 8.99 1.62
CA GLU A 491 23.87 8.07 1.93
C GLU A 491 23.31 6.63 2.07
N SER A 492 23.48 5.97 3.19
CA SER A 492 22.92 4.63 3.46
C SER A 492 21.73 4.64 4.43
N GLU A 493 21.15 5.80 4.73
CA GLU A 493 20.01 5.93 5.63
C GLU A 493 18.70 6.13 4.85
N MET A 494 17.78 5.18 4.95
CA MET A 494 16.40 5.35 4.49
C MET A 494 15.51 5.89 5.60
N ARG A 495 14.57 6.78 5.24
CA ARG A 495 13.58 7.34 6.16
C ARG A 495 12.18 7.19 5.60
N MET A 496 11.25 6.82 6.46
CA MET A 496 9.81 6.81 6.19
C MET A 496 9.15 7.94 6.97
N SER A 497 8.37 8.76 6.28
CA SER A 497 7.60 9.86 6.87
C SER A 497 6.34 9.33 7.54
N VAL A 498 6.17 9.61 8.84
CA VAL A 498 5.14 9.02 9.69
C VAL A 498 3.94 9.94 9.85
N LEU A 499 4.17 11.18 10.26
CA LEU A 499 3.14 12.18 10.46
C LEU A 499 3.71 13.60 10.35
N ARG A 500 2.83 14.57 10.08
CA ARG A 500 3.13 16.01 10.11
C ARG A 500 2.04 16.77 10.85
N THR A 501 2.43 17.83 11.54
CA THR A 501 1.51 18.71 12.28
C THR A 501 1.55 20.17 11.76
N PRO A 502 1.29 20.42 10.46
CA PRO A 502 1.07 21.76 9.93
C PRO A 502 -0.30 22.29 10.39
N ILE A 503 -0.66 23.49 10.02
CA ILE A 503 -2.04 23.99 10.15
C ILE A 503 -2.87 23.41 9.02
N TYR A 504 -4.14 23.00 9.29
CA TYR A 504 -5.05 22.52 8.23
C TYR A 504 -5.27 23.56 7.14
N ALA A 505 -5.18 23.14 5.87
CA ALA A 505 -5.45 23.94 4.67
C ALA A 505 -4.77 25.32 4.69
N PHE A 506 -3.58 25.41 5.26
CA PHE A 506 -2.82 26.64 5.36
C PHE A 506 -1.85 26.75 4.19
N HIS A 507 -2.06 27.73 3.33
CA HIS A 507 -1.35 27.88 2.07
C HIS A 507 -0.48 29.15 2.07
N ASP A 508 0.80 29.03 1.66
CA ASP A 508 1.65 30.18 1.38
C ASP A 508 1.02 31.06 0.26
N PRO A 509 1.05 32.39 0.33
CA PRO A 509 1.82 33.25 1.24
C PRO A 509 1.08 33.70 2.51
N ARG A 510 0.00 33.03 2.92
CA ARG A 510 -0.71 33.35 4.16
C ARG A 510 0.24 33.26 5.36
N LYS A 511 0.19 34.22 6.24
CA LYS A 511 1.00 34.24 7.47
C LYS A 511 0.17 33.91 8.69
N VAL A 512 0.76 33.17 9.62
CA VAL A 512 0.12 32.83 10.90
C VAL A 512 -0.21 34.10 11.67
N ASN A 513 -1.48 34.25 12.04
CA ASN A 513 -1.94 35.33 12.87
C ASN A 513 -1.97 34.87 14.35
N PRO A 514 -1.15 35.44 15.26
CA PRO A 514 -1.11 35.00 16.66
C PRO A 514 -2.43 35.18 17.44
N LYS A 515 -3.38 35.92 16.88
CA LYS A 515 -4.69 36.15 17.50
C LYS A 515 -5.75 35.13 17.07
N GLU A 516 -5.44 34.29 16.12
CA GLU A 516 -6.31 33.21 15.61
C GLU A 516 -5.99 31.88 16.28
N THR A 517 -7.00 31.05 16.45
CA THR A 517 -6.82 29.64 16.86
C THR A 517 -6.81 28.76 15.64
N TYR A 518 -5.79 27.94 15.52
CA TYR A 518 -5.62 27.01 14.42
C TYR A 518 -5.79 25.56 14.87
N GLN A 519 -6.28 24.72 13.96
CA GLN A 519 -6.34 23.27 14.13
C GLN A 519 -5.17 22.63 13.40
N TYR A 520 -4.65 21.54 13.97
CA TYR A 520 -3.48 20.83 13.48
C TYR A 520 -3.85 19.35 13.26
N PRO A 521 -3.53 18.76 12.11
CA PRO A 521 -3.68 17.33 11.92
C PRO A 521 -2.65 16.54 12.73
N ASP A 522 -2.90 15.24 12.84
CA ASP A 522 -1.97 14.26 13.41
C ASP A 522 -1.51 14.51 14.86
N LEU A 523 -2.17 15.42 15.59
CA LEU A 523 -2.03 15.53 17.04
C LEU A 523 -2.86 14.46 17.76
N GLY A 524 -2.32 13.94 18.88
CA GLY A 524 -2.94 12.90 19.68
C GLY A 524 -2.46 11.49 19.30
N THR A 525 -3.31 10.48 19.55
CA THR A 525 -2.92 9.09 19.40
C THR A 525 -3.12 8.60 17.97
N THR A 526 -2.06 8.08 17.36
CA THR A 526 -2.09 7.31 16.11
C THR A 526 -1.48 5.93 16.29
N SER A 527 -1.91 4.96 15.48
CA SER A 527 -1.33 3.62 15.44
C SER A 527 -1.10 3.21 14.00
N PHE A 528 0.02 2.55 13.75
CA PHE A 528 0.40 2.03 12.44
C PHE A 528 1.39 0.87 12.62
N ARG A 529 1.69 0.18 11.53
CA ARG A 529 2.66 -0.90 11.51
C ARG A 529 3.70 -0.67 10.43
N TYR A 530 4.90 -1.14 10.72
CA TYR A 530 5.94 -1.31 9.73
C TYR A 530 6.64 -2.66 9.95
N ALA A 531 7.40 -3.09 8.96
CA ALA A 531 8.26 -4.25 9.14
C ALA A 531 9.62 -4.02 8.48
N LEU A 532 10.64 -4.73 8.99
CA LEU A 532 11.97 -4.76 8.41
C LEU A 532 12.32 -6.18 8.00
N ILE A 533 12.82 -6.34 6.77
CA ILE A 533 13.26 -7.63 6.23
C ILE A 533 14.75 -7.50 5.87
N PRO A 534 15.65 -8.11 6.67
CA PRO A 534 17.05 -8.23 6.30
C PRO A 534 17.22 -9.33 5.25
N HIS A 535 18.03 -9.11 4.20
CA HIS A 535 18.18 -10.12 3.15
C HIS A 535 19.55 -10.10 2.48
N GLY A 536 19.91 -11.23 1.89
CA GLY A 536 21.00 -11.33 0.91
C GLY A 536 20.50 -11.06 -0.49
N GLY A 537 21.35 -10.58 -1.39
CA GLY A 537 20.94 -10.19 -2.74
C GLY A 537 20.26 -8.81 -2.77
N ASP A 538 19.21 -8.66 -3.53
CA ASP A 538 18.36 -7.48 -3.59
C ASP A 538 16.90 -7.81 -3.21
N TRP A 539 16.02 -6.80 -3.24
CA TRP A 539 14.61 -6.89 -2.89
C TRP A 539 13.84 -7.99 -3.67
N ARG A 540 14.35 -8.44 -4.82
CA ARG A 540 13.74 -9.55 -5.59
C ARG A 540 13.90 -10.88 -4.85
N ALA A 541 14.98 -11.06 -4.10
CA ALA A 541 15.23 -12.29 -3.33
C ALA A 541 14.16 -12.55 -2.25
N ILE A 542 13.51 -11.50 -1.76
CA ILE A 542 12.41 -11.58 -0.80
C ILE A 542 11.03 -11.33 -1.45
N MET A 543 10.99 -11.21 -2.77
CA MET A 543 9.74 -10.91 -3.48
C MET A 543 9.01 -9.69 -2.89
N ALA A 544 9.72 -8.56 -2.72
CA ALA A 544 9.21 -7.37 -2.03
C ALA A 544 7.80 -6.91 -2.46
N PRO A 545 7.40 -6.95 -3.76
CA PRO A 545 6.02 -6.67 -4.17
C PRO A 545 4.98 -7.58 -3.50
N ARG A 546 5.25 -8.91 -3.42
CA ARG A 546 4.37 -9.85 -2.71
C ARG A 546 4.40 -9.64 -1.20
N ALA A 547 5.58 -9.42 -0.61
CA ALA A 547 5.73 -9.15 0.81
C ALA A 547 4.96 -7.90 1.23
N GLY A 548 4.96 -6.84 0.41
CA GLY A 548 4.17 -5.63 0.61
C GLY A 548 2.65 -5.90 0.60
N GLU A 549 2.18 -6.74 -0.34
CA GLU A 549 0.77 -7.17 -0.38
C GLU A 549 0.40 -8.02 0.84
N GLU A 550 1.23 -8.98 1.23
CA GLU A 550 1.01 -9.84 2.39
C GLU A 550 0.91 -9.05 3.68
N PHE A 551 1.79 -8.08 3.88
CA PHE A 551 1.79 -7.23 5.07
C PHE A 551 0.51 -6.39 5.19
N ASN A 552 -0.11 -6.00 4.06
CA ASN A 552 -1.31 -5.19 4.00
C ASN A 552 -2.61 -6.02 3.88
N THR A 553 -2.51 -7.33 3.58
CA THR A 553 -3.67 -8.22 3.41
C THR A 553 -3.55 -9.44 4.32
N PRO A 554 -4.00 -9.34 5.59
CA PRO A 554 -3.84 -10.40 6.58
C PRO A 554 -4.66 -11.65 6.21
N THR A 555 -4.19 -12.81 6.70
CA THR A 555 -4.96 -14.07 6.69
C THR A 555 -6.20 -13.96 7.56
N VAL A 556 -7.21 -14.79 7.28
CA VAL A 556 -8.44 -14.85 8.07
C VAL A 556 -8.67 -16.29 8.55
N ALA A 557 -8.92 -16.47 9.83
CA ALA A 557 -9.23 -17.80 10.36
C ALA A 557 -10.37 -17.76 11.38
N PHE A 558 -11.15 -18.83 11.44
CA PHE A 558 -12.25 -18.99 12.41
C PHE A 558 -12.62 -20.45 12.62
N ILE A 559 -13.34 -20.72 13.69
CA ILE A 559 -13.91 -22.03 13.99
C ILE A 559 -15.14 -22.24 13.11
N GLU A 560 -15.20 -23.40 12.45
CA GLU A 560 -16.34 -23.86 11.66
C GLU A 560 -16.94 -25.12 12.29
N PRO A 561 -18.29 -25.24 12.37
CA PRO A 561 -18.94 -26.46 12.82
C PRO A 561 -18.57 -27.68 11.99
N HIS A 562 -18.72 -28.89 12.57
CA HIS A 562 -18.44 -30.14 11.87
C HIS A 562 -19.54 -30.47 10.86
N HIS A 563 -19.17 -30.59 9.59
CA HIS A 563 -20.08 -31.02 8.53
C HIS A 563 -19.31 -31.66 7.36
N ASN A 564 -20.05 -32.35 6.51
CA ASN A 564 -19.53 -32.85 5.24
C ASN A 564 -19.45 -31.71 4.22
N GLY A 565 -18.44 -31.69 3.37
CA GLY A 565 -18.26 -30.73 2.29
C GLY A 565 -17.55 -31.32 1.09
N ALA A 566 -17.74 -30.70 -0.06
CA ALA A 566 -17.09 -31.09 -1.33
C ALA A 566 -15.63 -30.64 -1.39
N LEU A 567 -15.30 -29.52 -0.73
CA LEU A 567 -13.96 -28.95 -0.71
C LEU A 567 -13.11 -29.64 0.34
N LYS A 568 -11.93 -30.07 -0.06
CA LYS A 568 -10.92 -30.66 0.84
C LYS A 568 -9.96 -29.58 1.32
N SER A 569 -9.36 -29.78 2.49
CA SER A 569 -8.27 -28.95 2.99
C SER A 569 -7.15 -28.86 1.96
N GLY A 570 -6.50 -27.72 1.86
CA GLY A 570 -5.46 -27.44 0.85
C GLY A 570 -6.00 -26.99 -0.50
N ALA A 571 -7.31 -26.75 -0.64
CA ALA A 571 -7.88 -26.26 -1.89
C ALA A 571 -7.39 -24.85 -2.24
N GLU A 572 -7.10 -24.65 -3.53
CA GLU A 572 -6.67 -23.41 -4.16
C GLU A 572 -7.74 -22.92 -5.13
N PHE A 573 -8.03 -21.62 -5.11
CA PHE A 573 -9.03 -21.02 -6.01
C PHE A 573 -8.39 -20.23 -7.15
N LEU A 574 -7.31 -19.51 -6.87
CA LEU A 574 -6.52 -18.82 -7.89
C LEU A 574 -5.04 -18.90 -7.50
N GLU A 575 -4.23 -19.36 -8.42
CA GLU A 575 -2.77 -19.30 -8.33
C GLU A 575 -2.22 -18.48 -9.50
N VAL A 576 -1.38 -17.49 -9.20
CA VAL A 576 -0.67 -16.66 -10.17
C VAL A 576 0.84 -16.81 -9.96
N GLY A 577 1.54 -17.11 -11.03
CA GLY A 577 3.00 -17.29 -11.04
C GLY A 577 3.62 -16.92 -12.39
N PRO A 578 4.95 -16.95 -12.49
CA PRO A 578 5.97 -17.18 -11.45
C PRO A 578 6.05 -16.06 -10.40
N ASP A 579 7.08 -16.08 -9.55
CA ASP A 579 7.18 -15.20 -8.39
C ASP A 579 7.29 -13.70 -8.71
N ASN A 580 7.79 -13.36 -9.90
CA ASN A 580 7.82 -11.99 -10.41
C ASN A 580 6.45 -11.48 -10.90
N VAL A 581 5.45 -12.35 -11.03
CA VAL A 581 4.09 -11.96 -11.41
C VAL A 581 3.20 -11.88 -10.18
N VAL A 582 2.57 -10.73 -10.00
CA VAL A 582 1.70 -10.44 -8.86
C VAL A 582 0.24 -10.39 -9.32
N GLY A 583 -0.58 -11.29 -8.79
CA GLY A 583 -2.02 -11.27 -9.01
C GLY A 583 -2.71 -10.29 -8.09
N MET A 584 -3.38 -9.28 -8.64
CA MET A 584 -4.03 -8.24 -7.86
C MET A 584 -5.53 -8.45 -7.72
N ILE A 585 -6.22 -8.74 -8.80
CA ILE A 585 -7.68 -8.76 -8.87
C ILE A 585 -8.17 -10.14 -9.27
N LEU A 586 -9.20 -10.61 -8.59
CA LEU A 586 -10.15 -11.62 -9.04
C LEU A 586 -11.55 -11.08 -8.75
N LYS A 587 -12.37 -10.86 -9.77
CA LYS A 587 -13.73 -10.36 -9.61
C LYS A 587 -14.66 -10.87 -10.72
N ARG A 588 -15.98 -10.72 -10.53
CA ARG A 588 -16.94 -10.81 -11.63
C ARG A 588 -16.80 -9.59 -12.54
N THR A 589 -17.19 -9.71 -13.82
CA THR A 589 -17.22 -8.54 -14.72
C THR A 589 -18.10 -7.42 -14.17
N GLN A 590 -17.89 -6.20 -14.62
CA GLN A 590 -18.73 -5.07 -14.25
C GLN A 590 -20.18 -5.26 -14.72
N GLU A 591 -20.39 -5.88 -15.88
CA GLU A 591 -21.72 -6.19 -16.40
C GLU A 591 -22.46 -7.19 -15.49
N TYR A 592 -21.80 -8.26 -15.04
CA TYR A 592 -22.38 -9.19 -14.08
C TYR A 592 -22.72 -8.48 -12.75
N ALA A 593 -21.81 -7.67 -12.24
CA ALA A 593 -22.00 -6.89 -11.01
C ALA A 593 -23.15 -5.87 -11.12
N ASN A 594 -23.47 -5.41 -12.34
CA ASN A 594 -24.60 -4.54 -12.64
C ASN A 594 -25.93 -5.30 -12.84
N GLY A 595 -25.93 -6.64 -12.72
CA GLY A 595 -27.11 -7.48 -12.80
C GLY A 595 -27.29 -8.20 -14.14
N ASN A 596 -26.36 -8.09 -15.09
CA ASN A 596 -26.36 -8.87 -16.32
C ASN A 596 -25.75 -10.26 -16.08
N ALA A 597 -26.55 -11.19 -15.56
CA ALA A 597 -26.11 -12.55 -15.28
C ALA A 597 -25.72 -13.37 -16.55
N ALA A 598 -26.00 -12.86 -17.75
CA ALA A 598 -25.57 -13.50 -19.00
C ALA A 598 -24.08 -13.29 -19.29
N ASP A 599 -23.45 -12.28 -18.70
CA ASP A 599 -21.99 -12.11 -18.76
C ASP A 599 -21.30 -12.93 -17.66
N ASP A 600 -21.23 -14.24 -17.85
CA ASP A 600 -20.70 -15.20 -16.87
C ASP A 600 -19.16 -15.34 -16.95
N ARG A 601 -18.46 -14.20 -17.04
CA ARG A 601 -17.00 -14.15 -17.04
C ARG A 601 -16.45 -13.69 -15.68
N ILE A 602 -15.20 -14.03 -15.43
CA ILE A 602 -14.40 -13.51 -14.32
C ILE A 602 -13.18 -12.76 -14.86
N ILE A 603 -12.77 -11.77 -14.13
CA ILE A 603 -11.60 -10.93 -14.44
C ILE A 603 -10.47 -11.28 -13.49
N VAL A 604 -9.31 -11.57 -14.06
CA VAL A 604 -8.02 -11.66 -13.35
C VAL A 604 -7.12 -10.55 -13.85
N ARG A 605 -6.63 -9.71 -12.94
CA ARG A 605 -5.60 -8.71 -13.25
C ARG A 605 -4.32 -9.03 -12.52
N LEU A 606 -3.23 -8.95 -13.25
CA LEU A 606 -1.88 -9.22 -12.77
C LEU A 606 -0.89 -8.21 -13.35
N TYR A 607 0.28 -8.10 -12.74
CA TYR A 607 1.37 -7.30 -13.27
C TYR A 607 2.72 -7.99 -13.05
N GLU A 608 3.69 -7.64 -13.89
CA GLU A 608 5.07 -8.08 -13.73
C GLU A 608 5.82 -7.08 -12.83
N GLY A 609 6.36 -7.56 -11.70
CA GLY A 609 6.91 -6.73 -10.64
C GLY A 609 8.43 -6.74 -10.49
N HIS A 610 9.20 -7.44 -11.33
CA HIS A 610 10.66 -7.56 -11.22
C HIS A 610 11.44 -6.95 -12.40
N GLY A 611 10.73 -6.44 -13.42
CA GLY A 611 11.34 -5.88 -14.64
C GLY A 611 11.82 -6.97 -15.63
N LEU A 612 11.10 -8.09 -15.74
CA LEU A 612 11.48 -9.25 -16.55
C LEU A 612 10.38 -9.64 -17.55
N ASP A 613 10.75 -9.83 -18.82
CA ASP A 613 9.86 -10.47 -19.78
C ASP A 613 9.68 -11.95 -19.46
N GLY A 614 8.47 -12.50 -19.67
CA GLY A 614 8.23 -13.90 -19.35
C GLY A 614 6.86 -14.43 -19.73
N ILE A 615 6.48 -15.51 -19.08
CA ILE A 615 5.17 -16.15 -19.20
C ILE A 615 4.47 -16.11 -17.85
N ALA A 616 3.37 -15.42 -17.77
CA ALA A 616 2.48 -15.48 -16.61
C ALA A 616 1.63 -16.76 -16.67
N ARG A 617 1.54 -17.46 -15.54
CA ARG A 617 0.68 -18.64 -15.37
C ARG A 617 -0.47 -18.27 -14.45
N VAL A 618 -1.69 -18.54 -14.92
CA VAL A 618 -2.93 -18.33 -14.15
C VAL A 618 -3.65 -19.66 -14.06
N ARG A 619 -3.90 -20.13 -12.84
CA ARG A 619 -4.61 -21.38 -12.59
C ARG A 619 -5.83 -21.11 -11.70
N LEU A 620 -6.97 -21.64 -12.11
CA LEU A 620 -8.20 -21.66 -11.30
C LEU A 620 -8.61 -23.15 -11.15
N PRO A 621 -7.96 -23.88 -10.20
CA PRO A 621 -8.08 -25.34 -10.12
C PRO A 621 -9.52 -25.84 -9.95
N PHE A 622 -10.35 -25.11 -9.22
CA PHE A 622 -11.76 -25.45 -8.97
C PHE A 622 -12.66 -25.34 -10.22
N LEU A 623 -12.21 -24.62 -11.26
CA LEU A 623 -12.87 -24.51 -12.55
C LEU A 623 -12.18 -25.38 -13.63
N GLY A 624 -11.05 -26.01 -13.31
CA GLY A 624 -10.24 -26.73 -14.30
C GLY A 624 -9.53 -25.82 -15.31
N ILE A 625 -9.40 -24.53 -15.04
CA ILE A 625 -8.77 -23.54 -15.92
C ILE A 625 -7.27 -23.48 -15.62
N ALA A 626 -6.45 -23.52 -16.68
CA ALA A 626 -5.02 -23.21 -16.63
C ALA A 626 -4.66 -22.45 -17.91
N ALA A 627 -4.01 -21.29 -17.76
CA ALA A 627 -3.59 -20.46 -18.89
C ALA A 627 -2.13 -20.01 -18.71
N GLU A 628 -1.41 -19.96 -19.81
CA GLU A 628 -0.10 -19.34 -19.92
C GLU A 628 -0.18 -18.19 -20.91
N VAL A 629 0.20 -17.00 -20.49
CA VAL A 629 0.11 -15.79 -21.31
C VAL A 629 1.45 -15.05 -21.27
N PRO A 630 1.95 -14.56 -22.42
CA PRO A 630 3.11 -13.69 -22.42
C PRO A 630 2.86 -12.44 -21.56
N ILE A 631 3.87 -12.03 -20.83
CA ILE A 631 3.87 -10.77 -20.08
C ILE A 631 5.23 -10.09 -20.25
N GLY A 632 5.21 -8.82 -20.63
CA GLY A 632 6.40 -7.99 -20.74
C GLY A 632 6.83 -7.46 -19.36
N HIS A 633 8.06 -6.98 -19.29
CA HIS A 633 8.57 -6.31 -18.09
C HIS A 633 7.69 -5.09 -17.73
N HIS A 634 7.33 -4.97 -16.45
CA HIS A 634 6.46 -3.92 -15.90
C HIS A 634 5.03 -3.89 -16.50
N GLU A 635 4.64 -4.88 -17.29
CA GLU A 635 3.32 -4.92 -17.92
C GLU A 635 2.21 -5.22 -16.92
N ILE A 636 1.08 -4.52 -17.08
CA ILE A 636 -0.20 -4.82 -16.40
C ILE A 636 -1.08 -5.55 -17.40
N LYS A 637 -1.52 -6.76 -17.06
CA LYS A 637 -2.37 -7.57 -17.92
C LYS A 637 -3.69 -7.90 -17.25
N THR A 638 -4.78 -7.71 -17.98
CA THR A 638 -6.14 -8.05 -17.53
C THR A 638 -6.71 -9.13 -18.43
N LEU A 639 -7.16 -10.22 -17.83
CA LEU A 639 -7.64 -11.42 -18.53
C LEU A 639 -9.10 -11.69 -18.12
N ALA A 640 -9.97 -11.90 -19.10
CA ALA A 640 -11.33 -12.35 -18.91
C ALA A 640 -11.44 -13.85 -19.23
N PHE A 641 -11.93 -14.63 -18.28
CA PHE A 641 -12.14 -16.08 -18.40
C PHE A 641 -13.64 -16.37 -18.47
N ASP A 642 -14.05 -17.20 -19.43
CA ASP A 642 -15.40 -17.70 -19.54
C ASP A 642 -15.60 -18.89 -18.59
N VAL A 643 -16.46 -18.73 -17.59
CA VAL A 643 -16.75 -19.75 -16.58
C VAL A 643 -17.54 -20.92 -17.18
N GLN A 644 -18.37 -20.67 -18.20
CA GLN A 644 -19.18 -21.70 -18.88
C GLN A 644 -18.36 -22.54 -19.86
N ASN A 645 -17.23 -22.00 -20.33
CA ASN A 645 -16.32 -22.70 -21.24
C ASN A 645 -14.87 -22.66 -20.71
N PRO A 646 -14.56 -23.43 -19.65
CA PRO A 646 -13.25 -23.42 -18.99
C PRO A 646 -12.06 -23.80 -19.89
N SER A 647 -12.33 -24.43 -21.03
CA SER A 647 -11.30 -24.85 -22.00
C SER A 647 -10.96 -23.74 -23.01
N SER A 648 -11.71 -22.64 -23.04
CA SER A 648 -11.41 -21.52 -23.93
C SER A 648 -10.17 -20.75 -23.42
N ALA A 649 -9.38 -20.22 -24.36
CA ALA A 649 -8.31 -19.29 -24.00
C ALA A 649 -8.92 -18.03 -23.36
N PRO A 650 -8.25 -17.43 -22.36
CA PRO A 650 -8.69 -16.14 -21.82
C PRO A 650 -8.61 -15.06 -22.90
N VAL A 651 -9.51 -14.11 -22.82
CA VAL A 651 -9.48 -12.91 -23.65
C VAL A 651 -8.76 -11.80 -22.90
N GLU A 652 -7.75 -11.21 -23.52
CA GLU A 652 -7.12 -10.01 -22.97
C GLU A 652 -8.06 -8.81 -23.14
N VAL A 653 -8.25 -8.06 -22.05
CA VAL A 653 -9.15 -6.91 -22.01
C VAL A 653 -8.43 -5.68 -21.42
N ASP A 654 -8.91 -4.50 -21.78
CA ASP A 654 -8.43 -3.25 -21.18
C ASP A 654 -8.95 -3.07 -19.73
N LEU A 655 -8.61 -1.95 -19.09
CA LEU A 655 -9.06 -1.64 -17.73
C LEU A 655 -10.58 -1.40 -17.62
N LEU A 656 -11.27 -1.23 -18.75
CA LEU A 656 -12.74 -1.12 -18.86
C LEU A 656 -13.39 -2.43 -19.29
N GLU A 657 -12.65 -3.54 -19.26
CA GLU A 657 -13.11 -4.91 -19.59
C GLU A 657 -13.52 -5.09 -21.07
N ARG A 658 -13.01 -4.24 -21.96
CA ARG A 658 -13.24 -4.35 -23.40
C ARG A 658 -12.11 -5.15 -24.04
N PRO A 659 -12.39 -6.07 -24.99
CA PRO A 659 -11.36 -6.83 -25.67
C PRO A 659 -10.28 -5.91 -26.28
N VAL A 660 -9.03 -6.26 -26.04
CA VAL A 660 -7.87 -5.63 -26.70
C VAL A 660 -7.75 -6.24 -28.08
N PRO A 661 -7.55 -5.45 -29.15
CA PRO A 661 -7.47 -5.93 -30.53
C PRO A 661 -6.37 -6.96 -30.77
#